data_a308e4c7702ddb1398e0227377a43e16
#
_entry.id   a308e4c7702ddb1398e0227377a43e16
#
_cell.length_a   1.000
_cell.length_b   1.000
_cell.length_c   1.000
_cell.angle_alpha   90.00
_cell.angle_beta   90.00
_cell.angle_gamma   90.00
#
_symmetry.space_group_name_H-M   'P 1'
#
loop_
_entity.id
_entity.type
_entity.pdbx_description
1 polymer ?
#
loop_
_entity_poly.entity_id
_entity_poly.type
_entity_poly.pdbx_seq_one_letter_code
_entity_poly.pdbx_strand_id
1 'polypeptide(L)'
;MRTAIASLAVVFLAAHLLFLPPSLEDLDSINFALGVADFDVAKHQPHPPGYPVFIGLAKGSTSLLRLVHVSQPEVRGLAIWSAISGAVLACCLFALFKALVSVRPGLTSRWMPFCATVAVMMSPLFWFTSLRPLSDMTGLATAVAAQSLVVSVLTGLSGPSALVWGGFLSGLAIGIRSQTALLTLPLFLVALLLPRSGLRSHTRLAAVGAAAIGVLVWAIPLILASGGLAEYARAVGSQAGEDFSGVVMLWTTRTKAAALDAAMYSFLWPWGHPVAGAIVLVVALAGTLRLLWTMPRAVVLLLAAYVPYAIFHLLFQETITVRYALPLLVPVGFLAVGALDTRRGTAAVLGTTALVAWSVALWSPATVAYGARSSPAFRALIEAARPRFGRTNDSRIVGLHAVARRAVDWLQLTHSHSRPEFAPHRVLRAPHGQEWLTLVEQWRAEPSSQIMFVADPRRTDLALIDPASRRRPLEFRWDFLEPPFVGGTRPGDSDLYSMRPPGWMLDRGWALTAEVAGVTARDGTGPHRKPSVGWIRARSEEATLLLGGRHLGAANDPPVEIAVSLQGQTLDHFDVKPGFFSRRIAVRPGSLAGSGYVPLAVSSRAANGSNTSIPVGLEQFDLQSAGVPMIAVDEGWHEPEYNPRLARSWRWASEKAVIWVRPIGRSVTLTLSGESPLKYFDAAPTVSVTVGDREVARFNPASDFIQPIVLPADTLAAADGRVVMTTDKFFVPAERAGSGDQRHLALRMYSYSVR
;
A
#
# COMPACT_ATOMS: atom_id res chain seq x y z
N MET A 1 27.73 -24.73 22.69
CA MET A 1 26.58 -24.25 21.92
C MET A 1 25.69 -23.27 22.67
N ARG A 2 25.39 -23.44 23.98
CA ARG A 2 24.63 -22.46 24.75
C ARG A 2 25.32 -21.09 24.77
N THR A 3 26.62 -21.05 25.01
CA THR A 3 27.46 -19.84 24.94
C THR A 3 27.40 -19.19 23.54
N ALA A 4 27.51 -19.99 22.47
CA ALA A 4 27.44 -19.47 21.11
C ALA A 4 26.07 -18.81 20.79
N ILE A 5 24.97 -19.40 21.29
CA ILE A 5 23.61 -18.78 21.13
C ILE A 5 23.50 -17.49 21.97
N ALA A 6 24.02 -17.50 23.20
CA ALA A 6 24.01 -16.29 24.02
C ALA A 6 24.87 -15.16 23.37
N SER A 7 26.06 -15.51 22.85
CA SER A 7 26.89 -14.55 22.10
C SER A 7 26.16 -14.03 20.85
N LEU A 8 25.51 -14.91 20.07
CA LEU A 8 24.71 -14.53 18.92
C LEU A 8 23.59 -13.54 19.31
N ALA A 9 22.87 -13.84 20.40
CA ALA A 9 21.80 -12.96 20.90
C ALA A 9 22.33 -11.58 21.32
N VAL A 10 23.47 -11.54 22.02
CA VAL A 10 24.10 -10.29 22.46
C VAL A 10 24.59 -9.48 21.26
N VAL A 11 25.29 -10.10 20.31
CA VAL A 11 25.76 -9.42 19.08
C VAL A 11 24.59 -8.92 18.24
N PHE A 12 23.55 -9.74 18.10
CA PHE A 12 22.34 -9.35 17.38
C PHE A 12 21.68 -8.14 18.03
N LEU A 13 21.48 -8.17 19.35
CA LEU A 13 20.89 -7.05 20.10
C LEU A 13 21.74 -5.77 19.94
N ALA A 14 23.04 -5.87 20.14
CA ALA A 14 23.96 -4.75 20.01
C ALA A 14 23.89 -4.12 18.60
N ALA A 15 23.92 -4.96 17.55
CA ALA A 15 23.81 -4.50 16.18
C ALA A 15 22.49 -3.74 15.93
N HIS A 16 21.36 -4.22 16.47
CA HIS A 16 20.05 -3.57 16.28
C HIS A 16 19.89 -2.28 17.10
N LEU A 17 20.40 -2.26 18.34
CA LEU A 17 20.34 -1.05 19.18
C LEU A 17 21.16 0.11 18.61
N LEU A 18 22.22 -0.16 17.85
CA LEU A 18 23.02 0.88 17.17
C LEU A 18 22.28 1.55 16.01
N PHE A 19 21.32 0.88 15.39
CA PHE A 19 20.62 1.33 14.19
C PHE A 19 19.12 1.51 14.40
N LEU A 20 18.68 1.85 15.62
CA LEU A 20 17.28 2.15 15.89
C LEU A 20 16.79 3.33 15.03
N PRO A 21 15.58 3.27 14.47
CA PRO A 21 15.07 4.28 13.56
C PRO A 21 14.91 5.65 14.23
N PRO A 22 15.19 6.75 13.51
CA PRO A 22 15.00 8.12 14.03
C PRO A 22 13.56 8.63 13.86
N SER A 23 12.68 7.90 13.15
CA SER A 23 11.27 8.25 12.96
C SER A 23 10.39 7.01 12.81
N LEU A 24 9.09 7.19 12.96
CA LEU A 24 8.08 6.23 12.53
C LEU A 24 8.05 6.14 11.00
N GLU A 25 7.43 5.09 10.44
CA GLU A 25 7.53 4.83 8.99
C GLU A 25 6.18 4.55 8.30
N ASP A 26 5.27 3.82 8.93
CA ASP A 26 4.00 3.38 8.39
C ASP A 26 2.83 3.64 9.35
N LEU A 27 1.61 3.39 8.90
CA LEU A 27 0.40 3.62 9.70
C LEU A 27 0.43 2.84 11.01
N ASP A 28 0.91 1.59 11.01
CA ASP A 28 0.94 0.77 12.22
C ASP A 28 1.89 1.35 13.27
N SER A 29 3.11 1.72 12.85
CA SER A 29 4.10 2.31 13.74
C SER A 29 3.62 3.63 14.34
N ILE A 30 2.95 4.47 13.52
CA ILE A 30 2.36 5.73 13.98
C ILE A 30 1.20 5.46 14.95
N ASN A 31 0.31 4.55 14.63
CA ASN A 31 -0.81 4.19 15.48
C ASN A 31 -0.34 3.60 16.83
N PHE A 32 0.73 2.81 16.83
CA PHE A 32 1.35 2.32 18.07
C PHE A 32 1.94 3.47 18.90
N ALA A 33 2.64 4.40 18.27
CA ALA A 33 3.20 5.56 18.97
C ALA A 33 2.12 6.48 19.55
N LEU A 34 1.02 6.70 18.81
CA LEU A 34 -0.17 7.38 19.31
C LEU A 34 -0.75 6.64 20.52
N GLY A 35 -0.85 5.30 20.46
CA GLY A 35 -1.33 4.46 21.55
C GLY A 35 -0.42 4.46 22.80
N VAL A 36 0.88 4.67 22.60
CA VAL A 36 1.81 4.89 23.72
C VAL A 36 1.52 6.22 24.42
N ALA A 37 1.20 7.26 23.68
CA ALA A 37 0.89 8.58 24.23
C ALA A 37 -0.54 8.63 24.80
N ASP A 38 -1.55 8.22 24.03
CA ASP A 38 -2.97 8.20 24.40
C ASP A 38 -3.61 6.91 23.87
N PHE A 39 -3.94 5.99 24.77
CA PHE A 39 -4.50 4.68 24.40
C PHE A 39 -6.00 4.78 24.20
N ASP A 40 -6.43 4.71 22.93
CA ASP A 40 -7.85 4.73 22.56
C ASP A 40 -8.07 3.92 21.28
N VAL A 41 -8.58 2.70 21.41
CA VAL A 41 -8.78 1.77 20.28
C VAL A 41 -9.83 2.30 19.29
N ALA A 42 -10.83 3.05 19.77
CA ALA A 42 -11.86 3.63 18.90
C ALA A 42 -11.30 4.74 18.00
N LYS A 43 -10.24 5.40 18.42
CA LYS A 43 -9.50 6.41 17.63
C LYS A 43 -8.33 5.83 16.83
N HIS A 44 -8.20 4.50 16.75
CA HIS A 44 -7.03 3.83 16.18
C HIS A 44 -5.70 4.21 16.88
N GLN A 45 -5.72 4.32 18.20
CA GLN A 45 -4.56 4.64 19.04
C GLN A 45 -4.30 3.56 20.11
N PRO A 46 -3.88 2.37 19.71
CA PRO A 46 -3.67 1.82 18.37
C PRO A 46 -4.95 1.32 17.71
N HIS A 47 -4.86 0.94 16.43
CA HIS A 47 -5.97 0.30 15.72
C HIS A 47 -6.38 -1.04 16.38
N PRO A 48 -7.66 -1.48 16.24
CA PRO A 48 -8.07 -2.80 16.72
C PRO A 48 -7.16 -3.93 16.18
N PRO A 49 -6.88 -4.98 16.98
CA PRO A 49 -7.46 -5.29 18.28
C PRO A 49 -6.80 -4.62 19.50
N GLY A 50 -5.95 -3.60 19.36
CA GLY A 50 -5.45 -2.76 20.43
C GLY A 50 -4.05 -3.09 20.98
N TYR A 51 -3.49 -4.26 20.74
CA TYR A 51 -2.12 -4.68 21.08
C TYR A 51 -1.69 -4.34 22.53
N PRO A 52 -2.52 -4.61 23.56
CA PRO A 52 -2.39 -4.01 24.91
C PRO A 52 -1.06 -4.34 25.59
N VAL A 53 -0.55 -5.57 25.44
CA VAL A 53 0.71 -5.97 26.05
C VAL A 53 1.89 -5.24 25.36
N PHE A 54 1.89 -5.14 24.03
CA PHE A 54 2.94 -4.46 23.28
C PHE A 54 2.98 -2.95 23.63
N ILE A 55 1.83 -2.29 23.68
CA ILE A 55 1.73 -0.88 24.06
C ILE A 55 2.15 -0.68 25.52
N GLY A 56 1.77 -1.58 26.44
CA GLY A 56 2.21 -1.54 27.83
C GLY A 56 3.74 -1.62 27.96
N LEU A 57 4.37 -2.53 27.23
CA LEU A 57 5.82 -2.66 27.17
C LEU A 57 6.47 -1.38 26.59
N ALA A 58 5.91 -0.84 25.51
CA ALA A 58 6.40 0.37 24.88
C ALA A 58 6.24 1.61 25.77
N LYS A 59 5.16 1.74 26.55
CA LYS A 59 4.99 2.79 27.56
C LYS A 59 6.11 2.73 28.62
N GLY A 60 6.44 1.53 29.10
CA GLY A 60 7.52 1.33 30.06
C GLY A 60 8.89 1.74 29.52
N SER A 61 9.27 1.28 28.33
CA SER A 61 10.53 1.64 27.68
C SER A 61 10.60 3.13 27.33
N THR A 62 9.50 3.71 26.82
CA THR A 62 9.41 5.14 26.52
C THR A 62 9.63 6.01 27.78
N SER A 63 9.02 5.63 28.89
CA SER A 63 9.19 6.35 30.16
C SER A 63 10.64 6.31 30.64
N LEU A 64 11.29 5.14 30.52
CA LEU A 64 12.71 4.99 30.87
C LEU A 64 13.61 5.83 29.94
N LEU A 65 13.37 5.81 28.64
CA LEU A 65 14.15 6.59 27.67
C LEU A 65 13.98 8.10 27.86
N ARG A 66 12.80 8.55 28.30
CA ARG A 66 12.56 9.96 28.68
C ARG A 66 13.38 10.35 29.90
N LEU A 67 13.47 9.49 30.91
CA LEU A 67 14.27 9.75 32.11
C LEU A 67 15.76 9.96 31.81
N VAL A 68 16.29 9.24 30.79
CA VAL A 68 17.70 9.36 30.35
C VAL A 68 17.86 10.32 29.16
N HIS A 69 16.86 11.14 28.87
CA HIS A 69 16.86 12.17 27.82
C HIS A 69 17.23 11.68 26.42
N VAL A 70 16.86 10.47 26.07
CA VAL A 70 17.07 9.91 24.71
C VAL A 70 16.14 10.63 23.73
N SER A 71 16.68 11.02 22.58
CA SER A 71 15.87 11.63 21.50
C SER A 71 14.88 10.64 20.91
N GLN A 72 13.66 11.11 20.57
CA GLN A 72 12.58 10.30 19.99
C GLN A 72 12.23 9.06 20.86
N PRO A 73 11.92 9.25 22.16
CA PRO A 73 11.79 8.14 23.11
C PRO A 73 10.67 7.17 22.74
N GLU A 74 9.58 7.63 22.11
CA GLU A 74 8.46 6.79 21.69
C GLU A 74 8.85 5.88 20.53
N VAL A 75 9.50 6.44 19.50
CA VAL A 75 9.96 5.68 18.33
C VAL A 75 10.93 4.58 18.76
N ARG A 76 11.94 4.98 19.53
CA ARG A 76 12.96 4.05 20.04
C ARG A 76 12.39 3.08 21.06
N GLY A 77 11.44 3.54 21.91
CA GLY A 77 10.75 2.71 22.88
C GLY A 77 9.94 1.56 22.24
N LEU A 78 9.35 1.77 21.08
CA LEU A 78 8.72 0.72 20.28
C LEU A 78 9.76 -0.20 19.63
N ALA A 79 10.75 0.37 18.93
CA ALA A 79 11.73 -0.39 18.17
C ALA A 79 12.65 -1.26 19.04
N ILE A 80 12.95 -0.83 20.25
CA ILE A 80 13.77 -1.57 21.21
C ILE A 80 13.17 -2.94 21.54
N TRP A 81 11.83 -3.05 21.56
CA TRP A 81 11.16 -4.33 21.82
C TRP A 81 11.28 -5.28 20.62
N SER A 82 11.33 -4.78 19.40
CA SER A 82 11.64 -5.60 18.23
C SER A 82 13.07 -6.14 18.30
N ALA A 83 14.05 -5.32 18.65
CA ALA A 83 15.44 -5.72 18.82
C ALA A 83 15.64 -6.74 19.96
N ILE A 84 15.07 -6.49 21.14
CA ILE A 84 15.11 -7.41 22.28
C ILE A 84 14.45 -8.74 21.92
N SER A 85 13.29 -8.69 21.28
CA SER A 85 12.54 -9.88 20.88
C SER A 85 13.29 -10.71 19.84
N GLY A 86 13.98 -10.06 18.88
CA GLY A 86 14.88 -10.73 17.94
C GLY A 86 16.00 -11.46 18.64
N ALA A 87 16.63 -10.85 19.65
CA ALA A 87 17.67 -11.49 20.46
C ALA A 87 17.13 -12.64 21.32
N VAL A 88 15.95 -12.48 21.94
CA VAL A 88 15.30 -13.55 22.73
C VAL A 88 14.92 -14.73 21.85
N LEU A 89 14.51 -14.47 20.61
CA LEU A 89 14.22 -15.51 19.63
C LEU A 89 15.42 -16.42 19.33
N ALA A 90 16.65 -15.95 19.43
CA ALA A 90 17.83 -16.82 19.33
C ALA A 90 17.76 -17.99 20.30
N CYS A 91 17.41 -17.71 21.56
CA CYS A 91 17.31 -18.73 22.61
C CYS A 91 16.07 -19.61 22.42
N CYS A 92 14.92 -19.02 22.08
CA CYS A 92 13.64 -19.72 21.91
C CYS A 92 13.66 -20.65 20.70
N LEU A 93 14.18 -20.19 19.55
CA LEU A 93 14.34 -21.00 18.34
C LEU A 93 15.29 -22.16 18.57
N PHE A 94 16.45 -21.89 19.21
CA PHE A 94 17.39 -22.95 19.54
C PHE A 94 16.75 -23.99 20.47
N ALA A 95 15.99 -23.56 21.47
CA ALA A 95 15.27 -24.46 22.38
C ALA A 95 14.22 -25.30 21.64
N LEU A 96 13.41 -24.66 20.78
CA LEU A 96 12.41 -25.31 19.94
C LEU A 96 13.05 -26.37 19.02
N PHE A 97 14.08 -25.96 18.27
CA PHE A 97 14.75 -26.86 17.32
C PHE A 97 15.48 -28.01 18.02
N LYS A 98 16.11 -27.75 19.18
CA LYS A 98 16.69 -28.79 20.02
C LYS A 98 15.63 -29.77 20.51
N ALA A 99 14.44 -29.28 20.88
CA ALA A 99 13.34 -30.16 21.29
C ALA A 99 12.84 -31.03 20.12
N LEU A 100 12.71 -30.45 18.92
CA LEU A 100 12.30 -31.18 17.72
C LEU A 100 13.27 -32.29 17.34
N VAL A 101 14.60 -32.04 17.38
CA VAL A 101 15.60 -33.07 17.03
C VAL A 101 15.78 -34.13 18.10
N SER A 102 15.37 -33.86 19.35
CA SER A 102 15.41 -34.83 20.44
C SER A 102 14.42 -36.00 20.29
N VAL A 103 13.47 -35.89 19.38
CA VAL A 103 12.53 -36.99 19.05
C VAL A 103 13.24 -38.25 18.60
N ARG A 104 14.40 -38.14 17.93
CA ARG A 104 15.29 -39.26 17.54
C ARG A 104 16.75 -38.86 17.72
N PRO A 105 17.32 -39.09 18.91
CA PRO A 105 18.74 -38.81 19.14
C PRO A 105 19.65 -39.60 18.21
N GLY A 106 20.74 -38.96 17.73
CA GLY A 106 21.75 -39.59 16.91
C GLY A 106 21.52 -39.60 15.39
N LEU A 107 20.34 -39.18 14.90
CA LEU A 107 20.08 -39.06 13.48
C LEU A 107 20.53 -37.74 12.86
N THR A 108 20.59 -36.69 13.68
CA THR A 108 20.99 -35.34 13.28
C THR A 108 22.35 -34.97 13.87
N SER A 109 23.04 -34.03 13.22
CA SER A 109 24.26 -33.46 13.78
C SER A 109 23.94 -32.57 14.99
N ARG A 110 24.91 -32.41 15.88
CA ARG A 110 24.81 -31.45 16.98
C ARG A 110 24.63 -29.98 16.50
N TRP A 111 25.00 -29.70 15.25
CA TRP A 111 24.97 -28.38 14.66
C TRP A 111 23.58 -27.97 14.10
N MET A 112 22.70 -28.95 13.80
CA MET A 112 21.43 -28.70 13.16
C MET A 112 20.56 -27.61 13.87
N PRO A 113 20.31 -27.67 15.20
CA PRO A 113 19.53 -26.65 15.89
C PRO A 113 20.18 -25.26 15.82
N PHE A 114 21.51 -25.21 15.88
CA PHE A 114 22.25 -23.94 15.77
C PHE A 114 22.16 -23.36 14.37
N CYS A 115 22.45 -24.14 13.34
CA CYS A 115 22.36 -23.71 11.94
C CYS A 115 20.95 -23.26 11.57
N ALA A 116 19.92 -24.00 12.00
CA ALA A 116 18.53 -23.61 11.77
C ALA A 116 18.18 -22.27 12.46
N THR A 117 18.65 -22.06 13.69
CA THR A 117 18.46 -20.77 14.39
C THR A 117 19.11 -19.63 13.63
N VAL A 118 20.39 -19.81 13.22
CA VAL A 118 21.12 -18.79 12.46
C VAL A 118 20.46 -18.52 11.10
N ALA A 119 20.03 -19.57 10.38
CA ALA A 119 19.36 -19.42 9.09
C ALA A 119 18.08 -18.57 9.17
N VAL A 120 17.27 -18.77 10.23
CA VAL A 120 16.07 -17.96 10.46
C VAL A 120 16.43 -16.52 10.82
N MET A 121 17.31 -16.33 11.81
CA MET A 121 17.64 -15.00 12.35
C MET A 121 18.35 -14.10 11.34
N MET A 122 19.19 -14.68 10.48
CA MET A 122 19.94 -13.92 9.49
C MET A 122 19.19 -13.75 8.17
N SER A 123 17.96 -14.29 8.03
CA SER A 123 17.15 -14.02 6.86
C SER A 123 16.81 -12.51 6.76
N PRO A 124 16.78 -11.93 5.55
CA PRO A 124 16.53 -10.50 5.36
C PRO A 124 15.28 -10.01 6.05
N LEU A 125 14.16 -10.74 5.94
CA LEU A 125 12.91 -10.36 6.60
C LEU A 125 13.03 -10.32 8.12
N PHE A 126 13.63 -11.35 8.74
CA PHE A 126 13.78 -11.39 10.19
C PHE A 126 14.68 -10.26 10.69
N TRP A 127 15.84 -10.05 10.04
CA TRP A 127 16.78 -9.01 10.42
C TRP A 127 16.12 -7.64 10.38
N PHE A 128 15.52 -7.29 9.23
CA PHE A 128 14.96 -5.94 9.04
C PHE A 128 13.74 -5.68 9.93
N THR A 129 12.87 -6.70 10.14
CA THR A 129 11.71 -6.56 11.03
C THR A 129 12.13 -6.32 12.49
N SER A 130 13.32 -6.81 12.89
CA SER A 130 13.87 -6.58 14.24
C SER A 130 14.33 -5.11 14.49
N LEU A 131 14.44 -4.28 13.44
CA LEU A 131 14.73 -2.85 13.54
C LEU A 131 13.45 -2.01 13.67
N ARG A 132 12.31 -2.53 13.21
CA ARG A 132 11.10 -1.75 12.99
C ARG A 132 10.31 -1.53 14.29
N PRO A 133 9.67 -0.37 14.48
CA PRO A 133 8.85 -0.08 15.66
C PRO A 133 7.47 -0.75 15.58
N LEU A 134 7.46 -2.10 15.47
CA LEU A 134 6.28 -2.93 15.22
C LEU A 134 6.16 -4.10 16.22
N SER A 135 4.95 -4.63 16.38
CA SER A 135 4.65 -5.73 17.30
C SER A 135 5.03 -7.13 16.78
N ASP A 136 5.40 -7.26 15.52
CA ASP A 136 5.62 -8.54 14.82
C ASP A 136 6.66 -9.42 15.52
N MET A 137 7.83 -8.86 15.81
CA MET A 137 8.91 -9.58 16.48
C MET A 137 8.56 -10.01 17.90
N THR A 138 7.91 -9.11 18.65
CA THR A 138 7.53 -9.39 20.05
C THR A 138 6.46 -10.46 20.11
N GLY A 139 5.49 -10.43 19.19
CA GLY A 139 4.49 -11.47 19.03
C GLY A 139 5.10 -12.83 18.69
N LEU A 140 6.01 -12.87 17.71
CA LEU A 140 6.71 -14.11 17.32
C LEU A 140 7.57 -14.66 18.45
N ALA A 141 8.32 -13.81 19.16
CA ALA A 141 9.17 -14.24 20.26
C ALA A 141 8.37 -14.94 21.38
N THR A 142 7.24 -14.35 21.77
CA THR A 142 6.40 -14.93 22.79
C THR A 142 5.71 -16.21 22.32
N ALA A 143 5.27 -16.26 21.05
CA ALA A 143 4.71 -17.47 20.45
C ALA A 143 5.72 -18.62 20.39
N VAL A 144 6.96 -18.36 19.91
CA VAL A 144 8.02 -19.39 19.83
C VAL A 144 8.47 -19.81 21.23
N ALA A 145 8.49 -18.92 22.21
CA ALA A 145 8.75 -19.26 23.60
C ALA A 145 7.70 -20.25 24.12
N ALA A 146 6.42 -19.97 23.91
CA ALA A 146 5.32 -20.89 24.25
C ALA A 146 5.48 -22.24 23.53
N GLN A 147 5.70 -22.22 22.20
CA GLN A 147 5.93 -23.43 21.40
C GLN A 147 7.11 -24.26 21.92
N SER A 148 8.23 -23.60 22.26
CA SER A 148 9.43 -24.31 22.76
C SER A 148 9.16 -25.07 24.06
N LEU A 149 8.38 -24.46 24.97
CA LEU A 149 7.97 -25.11 26.22
C LEU A 149 7.01 -26.28 25.95
N VAL A 150 5.99 -26.08 25.14
CA VAL A 150 5.00 -27.12 24.80
C VAL A 150 5.68 -28.30 24.08
N VAL A 151 6.51 -28.03 23.07
CA VAL A 151 7.25 -29.07 22.34
C VAL A 151 8.21 -29.80 23.28
N SER A 152 8.90 -29.12 24.18
CA SER A 152 9.82 -29.76 25.14
C SER A 152 9.11 -30.75 26.06
N VAL A 153 7.86 -30.47 26.44
CA VAL A 153 7.01 -31.41 27.17
C VAL A 153 6.59 -32.57 26.26
N LEU A 154 6.13 -32.31 25.04
CA LEU A 154 5.73 -33.34 24.08
C LEU A 154 6.85 -34.28 23.69
N THR A 155 8.09 -33.82 23.71
CA THR A 155 9.31 -34.62 23.41
C THR A 155 9.95 -35.25 24.63
N GLY A 156 9.51 -34.88 25.85
CA GLY A 156 10.05 -35.45 27.11
C GLY A 156 11.32 -34.80 27.63
N LEU A 157 11.71 -33.65 27.07
CA LEU A 157 12.84 -32.87 27.54
C LEU A 157 12.57 -32.06 28.80
N SER A 158 11.30 -31.68 29.02
CA SER A 158 10.88 -30.88 30.18
C SER A 158 9.73 -31.52 30.95
N GLY A 159 9.66 -31.20 32.24
CA GLY A 159 8.58 -31.65 33.11
C GLY A 159 7.26 -30.94 32.88
N PRO A 160 6.18 -31.38 33.57
CA PRO A 160 4.82 -30.88 33.39
C PRO A 160 4.65 -29.36 33.61
N SER A 161 5.46 -28.75 34.47
CA SER A 161 5.43 -27.29 34.73
C SER A 161 5.70 -26.43 33.49
N ALA A 162 6.47 -26.95 32.53
CA ALA A 162 6.70 -26.24 31.27
C ALA A 162 5.40 -26.10 30.44
N LEU A 163 4.43 -27.04 30.56
CA LEU A 163 3.14 -26.90 29.89
C LEU A 163 2.31 -25.74 30.51
N VAL A 164 2.40 -25.56 31.81
CA VAL A 164 1.71 -24.45 32.51
C VAL A 164 2.23 -23.11 32.05
N TRP A 165 3.56 -22.93 31.99
CA TRP A 165 4.18 -21.72 31.46
C TRP A 165 3.91 -21.54 29.95
N GLY A 166 3.92 -22.63 29.18
CA GLY A 166 3.54 -22.60 27.77
C GLY A 166 2.11 -22.13 27.56
N GLY A 167 1.17 -22.55 28.43
CA GLY A 167 -0.20 -22.06 28.44
C GLY A 167 -0.29 -20.56 28.74
N PHE A 168 0.36 -20.11 29.82
CA PHE A 168 0.41 -18.69 30.19
C PHE A 168 0.93 -17.81 29.04
N LEU A 169 2.08 -18.19 28.44
CA LEU A 169 2.64 -17.46 27.32
C LEU A 169 1.76 -17.51 26.07
N SER A 170 1.04 -18.60 25.84
CA SER A 170 0.07 -18.68 24.74
C SER A 170 -1.06 -17.66 24.88
N GLY A 171 -1.60 -17.51 26.11
CA GLY A 171 -2.62 -16.49 26.41
C GLY A 171 -2.07 -15.06 26.30
N LEU A 172 -0.85 -14.83 26.81
CA LEU A 172 -0.19 -13.51 26.80
C LEU A 172 0.17 -13.07 25.37
N ALA A 173 0.61 -13.98 24.51
CA ALA A 173 1.00 -13.70 23.14
C ALA A 173 -0.15 -13.06 22.33
N ILE A 174 -1.39 -13.46 22.57
CA ILE A 174 -2.58 -12.91 21.90
C ILE A 174 -2.72 -11.41 22.19
N GLY A 175 -2.40 -10.96 23.39
CA GLY A 175 -2.42 -9.54 23.77
C GLY A 175 -1.26 -8.73 23.21
N ILE A 176 -0.20 -9.37 22.73
CA ILE A 176 0.88 -8.71 21.97
C ILE A 176 0.47 -8.56 20.51
N ARG A 177 -0.08 -9.64 19.91
CA ARG A 177 -0.53 -9.70 18.53
C ARG A 177 -1.55 -10.82 18.37
N SER A 178 -2.77 -10.49 18.03
CA SER A 178 -3.91 -11.44 18.03
C SER A 178 -3.67 -12.71 17.17
N GLN A 179 -3.00 -12.55 16.02
CA GLN A 179 -2.70 -13.66 15.10
C GLN A 179 -1.80 -14.73 15.71
N THR A 180 -1.09 -14.45 16.82
CA THR A 180 -0.28 -15.45 17.54
C THR A 180 -1.11 -16.56 18.14
N ALA A 181 -2.42 -16.37 18.32
CA ALA A 181 -3.36 -17.43 18.69
C ALA A 181 -3.23 -18.65 17.77
N LEU A 182 -3.11 -18.41 16.46
CA LEU A 182 -2.98 -19.47 15.45
C LEU A 182 -1.60 -20.15 15.44
N LEU A 183 -0.59 -19.55 16.05
CA LEU A 183 0.73 -20.15 16.24
C LEU A 183 0.81 -20.97 17.54
N THR A 184 0.04 -20.62 18.57
CA THR A 184 0.20 -21.18 19.91
C THR A 184 -0.91 -22.17 20.27
N LEU A 185 -2.18 -21.81 20.06
CA LEU A 185 -3.32 -22.60 20.51
C LEU A 185 -3.41 -23.99 19.87
N PRO A 186 -3.18 -24.19 18.55
CA PRO A 186 -3.29 -25.50 17.96
C PRO A 186 -2.31 -26.50 18.58
N LEU A 187 -1.05 -26.08 18.76
CA LEU A 187 -0.03 -26.92 19.38
C LEU A 187 -0.30 -27.17 20.88
N PHE A 188 -0.80 -26.15 21.59
CA PHE A 188 -1.21 -26.27 22.99
C PHE A 188 -2.37 -27.25 23.16
N LEU A 189 -3.38 -27.19 22.28
CA LEU A 189 -4.48 -28.17 22.27
C LEU A 189 -4.00 -29.60 22.00
N VAL A 190 -3.07 -29.77 21.06
CA VAL A 190 -2.41 -31.09 20.84
C VAL A 190 -1.80 -31.61 22.14
N ALA A 191 -1.08 -30.77 22.91
CA ALA A 191 -0.48 -31.16 24.17
C ALA A 191 -1.49 -31.51 25.28
N LEU A 192 -2.64 -30.84 25.29
CA LEU A 192 -3.72 -31.11 26.23
C LEU A 192 -4.47 -32.43 25.90
N LEU A 193 -4.65 -32.74 24.61
CA LEU A 193 -5.48 -33.87 24.16
C LEU A 193 -4.70 -35.19 24.08
N LEU A 194 -3.39 -35.12 23.72
CA LEU A 194 -2.61 -36.33 23.57
C LEU A 194 -2.39 -37.03 24.92
N PRO A 195 -2.79 -38.33 25.04
CA PRO A 195 -2.51 -39.12 26.23
C PRO A 195 -0.97 -39.33 26.35
N ARG A 196 -0.42 -38.85 27.45
CA ARG A 196 0.99 -39.02 27.76
C ARG A 196 1.18 -39.47 29.19
N SER A 197 2.03 -40.48 29.39
CA SER A 197 2.47 -40.89 30.72
C SER A 197 3.20 -39.68 31.40
N GLY A 198 2.75 -39.30 32.58
CA GLY A 198 3.27 -38.20 33.38
C GLY A 198 2.51 -36.87 33.31
N LEU A 199 1.58 -36.67 32.36
CA LEU A 199 0.68 -35.51 32.35
C LEU A 199 -0.62 -35.85 33.07
N ARG A 200 -0.68 -35.56 34.36
CA ARG A 200 -1.88 -35.73 35.18
C ARG A 200 -2.97 -34.70 34.85
N SER A 201 -4.23 -35.01 35.10
CA SER A 201 -5.39 -34.13 34.82
C SER A 201 -5.24 -32.74 35.47
N HIS A 202 -4.74 -32.69 36.72
CA HIS A 202 -4.50 -31.41 37.40
C HIS A 202 -3.46 -30.52 36.70
N THR A 203 -2.44 -31.09 36.08
CA THR A 203 -1.46 -30.30 35.29
C THR A 203 -2.07 -29.71 34.02
N ARG A 204 -2.95 -30.47 33.35
CA ARG A 204 -3.68 -29.98 32.18
C ARG A 204 -4.64 -28.86 32.57
N LEU A 205 -5.36 -29.02 33.68
CA LEU A 205 -6.24 -28.00 34.22
C LEU A 205 -5.46 -26.75 34.63
N ALA A 206 -4.31 -26.91 35.30
CA ALA A 206 -3.44 -25.81 35.67
C ALA A 206 -2.89 -25.05 34.41
N ALA A 207 -2.56 -25.80 33.34
CA ALA A 207 -2.10 -25.17 32.09
C ALA A 207 -3.24 -24.37 31.39
N VAL A 208 -4.47 -24.88 31.39
CA VAL A 208 -5.65 -24.14 30.90
C VAL A 208 -5.90 -22.89 31.75
N GLY A 209 -5.86 -23.03 33.08
CA GLY A 209 -5.98 -21.89 33.99
C GLY A 209 -4.90 -20.84 33.77
N ALA A 210 -3.66 -21.26 33.56
CA ALA A 210 -2.55 -20.36 33.26
C ALA A 210 -2.75 -19.64 31.90
N ALA A 211 -3.26 -20.32 30.88
CA ALA A 211 -3.61 -19.69 29.59
C ALA A 211 -4.72 -18.65 29.76
N ALA A 212 -5.76 -18.97 30.55
CA ALA A 212 -6.82 -18.02 30.88
C ALA A 212 -6.27 -16.79 31.63
N ILE A 213 -5.40 -16.99 32.62
CA ILE A 213 -4.72 -15.87 33.31
C ILE A 213 -3.91 -15.03 32.31
N GLY A 214 -3.15 -15.67 31.42
CA GLY A 214 -2.41 -14.99 30.35
C GLY A 214 -3.28 -14.10 29.48
N VAL A 215 -4.54 -14.49 29.20
CA VAL A 215 -5.53 -13.67 28.50
C VAL A 215 -6.09 -12.57 29.40
N LEU A 216 -6.51 -12.89 30.62
CA LEU A 216 -7.16 -11.93 31.52
C LEU A 216 -6.26 -10.74 31.90
N VAL A 217 -4.95 -10.97 32.03
CA VAL A 217 -3.96 -9.93 32.35
C VAL A 217 -4.01 -8.73 31.39
N TRP A 218 -4.32 -8.96 30.13
CA TRP A 218 -4.40 -7.90 29.14
C TRP A 218 -5.82 -7.57 28.69
N ALA A 219 -6.73 -8.57 28.65
CA ALA A 219 -8.08 -8.36 28.15
C ALA A 219 -8.91 -7.46 29.08
N ILE A 220 -8.78 -7.61 30.40
CA ILE A 220 -9.48 -6.75 31.36
C ILE A 220 -9.05 -5.29 31.22
N PRO A 221 -7.75 -4.94 31.30
CA PRO A 221 -7.32 -3.55 31.08
C PRO A 221 -7.72 -3.00 29.70
N LEU A 222 -7.65 -3.81 28.65
CA LEU A 222 -8.04 -3.41 27.29
C LEU A 222 -9.53 -3.00 27.23
N ILE A 223 -10.42 -3.85 27.74
CA ILE A 223 -11.88 -3.60 27.73
C ILE A 223 -12.20 -2.36 28.54
N LEU A 224 -11.59 -2.20 29.72
CA LEU A 224 -11.79 -1.02 30.57
C LEU A 224 -11.31 0.26 29.89
N ALA A 225 -10.11 0.24 29.28
CA ALA A 225 -9.54 1.38 28.58
C ALA A 225 -10.31 1.74 27.27
N SER A 226 -11.01 0.77 26.67
CA SER A 226 -11.85 0.99 25.48
C SER A 226 -13.26 1.48 25.78
N GLY A 227 -13.60 1.78 27.03
CA GLY A 227 -14.94 2.22 27.43
C GLY A 227 -15.95 1.10 27.61
N GLY A 228 -15.50 -0.16 27.71
CA GLY A 228 -16.32 -1.35 27.94
C GLY A 228 -16.41 -2.29 26.72
N LEU A 229 -17.01 -3.46 26.94
CA LEU A 229 -17.05 -4.53 25.94
C LEU A 229 -17.81 -4.12 24.66
N ALA A 230 -18.90 -3.35 24.80
CA ALA A 230 -19.72 -2.94 23.65
C ALA A 230 -18.95 -1.95 22.74
N GLU A 231 -18.23 -0.99 23.32
CA GLU A 231 -17.41 -0.03 22.57
C GLU A 231 -16.25 -0.73 21.87
N TYR A 232 -15.56 -1.62 22.57
CA TYR A 232 -14.50 -2.43 22.01
C TYR A 232 -14.99 -3.29 20.83
N ALA A 233 -16.13 -4.00 21.02
CA ALA A 233 -16.70 -4.82 19.95
C ALA A 233 -17.10 -4.00 18.70
N ARG A 234 -17.59 -2.78 18.92
CA ARG A 234 -17.93 -1.85 17.84
C ARG A 234 -16.67 -1.41 17.08
N ALA A 235 -15.60 -1.06 17.78
CA ALA A 235 -14.33 -0.68 17.16
C ALA A 235 -13.71 -1.83 16.34
N VAL A 236 -13.74 -3.06 16.87
CA VAL A 236 -13.26 -4.26 16.16
C VAL A 236 -14.10 -4.54 14.91
N GLY A 237 -15.44 -4.41 15.02
CA GLY A 237 -16.34 -4.61 13.88
C GLY A 237 -16.14 -3.58 12.76
N SER A 238 -15.91 -2.30 13.11
CA SER A 238 -15.58 -1.24 12.15
C SER A 238 -14.29 -1.56 11.40
N GLN A 239 -13.22 -1.92 12.13
CA GLN A 239 -11.93 -2.29 11.52
C GLN A 239 -12.07 -3.49 10.58
N ALA A 240 -12.80 -4.53 10.99
CA ALA A 240 -13.01 -5.69 10.13
C ALA A 240 -13.74 -5.31 8.83
N GLY A 241 -14.71 -4.40 8.89
CA GLY A 241 -15.39 -3.87 7.71
C GLY A 241 -14.45 -3.12 6.76
N GLU A 242 -13.58 -2.29 7.31
CA GLU A 242 -12.56 -1.56 6.53
C GLU A 242 -11.56 -2.53 5.87
N ASP A 243 -11.06 -3.52 6.61
CA ASP A 243 -10.11 -4.50 6.10
C ASP A 243 -10.72 -5.35 4.98
N PHE A 244 -11.95 -5.84 5.14
CA PHE A 244 -12.63 -6.65 4.12
C PHE A 244 -13.00 -5.87 2.86
N SER A 245 -13.17 -4.55 2.94
CA SER A 245 -13.51 -3.70 1.79
C SER A 245 -12.29 -3.06 1.12
N GLY A 246 -11.21 -2.80 1.88
CA GLY A 246 -10.08 -1.98 1.42
C GLY A 246 -8.77 -2.75 1.17
N VAL A 247 -8.64 -3.99 1.65
CA VAL A 247 -7.40 -4.76 1.57
C VAL A 247 -7.52 -5.92 0.57
N VAL A 248 -6.49 -6.08 -0.29
CA VAL A 248 -6.43 -7.21 -1.22
C VAL A 248 -5.95 -8.46 -0.49
N MET A 249 -6.88 -9.37 -0.22
CA MET A 249 -6.62 -10.69 0.40
C MET A 249 -7.27 -11.80 -0.44
N LEU A 250 -6.76 -13.03 -0.36
CA LEU A 250 -7.27 -14.13 -1.19
C LEU A 250 -8.73 -14.48 -0.92
N TRP A 251 -9.24 -14.23 0.29
CA TRP A 251 -10.64 -14.46 0.64
C TRP A 251 -11.58 -13.56 -0.17
N THR A 252 -11.23 -12.28 -0.35
CA THR A 252 -12.03 -11.29 -1.07
C THR A 252 -11.67 -11.19 -2.55
N THR A 253 -10.40 -11.41 -2.91
CA THR A 253 -9.85 -11.21 -4.26
C THR A 253 -9.34 -12.53 -4.83
N ARG A 254 -10.25 -13.32 -5.42
CA ARG A 254 -9.97 -14.69 -5.92
C ARG A 254 -9.40 -14.68 -7.35
N THR A 255 -8.32 -13.93 -7.61
CA THR A 255 -7.66 -13.88 -8.91
C THR A 255 -6.35 -14.69 -8.91
N LYS A 256 -5.97 -15.26 -10.06
CA LYS A 256 -4.67 -15.96 -10.22
C LYS A 256 -3.50 -15.04 -9.86
N ALA A 257 -3.65 -13.77 -10.15
CA ALA A 257 -2.63 -12.76 -9.87
C ALA A 257 -2.47 -12.51 -8.38
N ALA A 258 -3.57 -12.36 -7.61
CA ALA A 258 -3.50 -12.24 -6.15
C ALA A 258 -2.93 -13.51 -5.50
N ALA A 259 -3.25 -14.70 -6.03
CA ALA A 259 -2.68 -15.95 -5.54
C ALA A 259 -1.16 -16.03 -5.81
N LEU A 260 -0.71 -15.59 -6.97
CA LEU A 260 0.73 -15.52 -7.29
C LEU A 260 1.44 -14.53 -6.38
N ASP A 261 0.88 -13.35 -6.16
CA ASP A 261 1.44 -12.36 -5.25
C ASP A 261 1.53 -12.93 -3.82
N ALA A 262 0.44 -13.50 -3.30
CA ALA A 262 0.44 -14.12 -1.97
C ALA A 262 1.55 -15.18 -1.85
N ALA A 263 1.72 -16.03 -2.86
CA ALA A 263 2.79 -17.04 -2.86
C ALA A 263 4.19 -16.40 -2.92
N MET A 264 4.38 -15.42 -3.79
CA MET A 264 5.67 -14.74 -3.95
C MET A 264 6.08 -13.97 -2.68
N TYR A 265 5.16 -13.16 -2.13
CA TYR A 265 5.45 -12.33 -0.97
C TYR A 265 5.50 -13.12 0.34
N SER A 266 4.83 -14.29 0.42
CA SER A 266 4.88 -15.15 1.60
C SER A 266 6.10 -16.08 1.64
N PHE A 267 6.58 -16.56 0.50
CA PHE A 267 7.57 -17.64 0.47
C PHE A 267 8.89 -17.27 -0.21
N LEU A 268 8.90 -16.36 -1.19
CA LEU A 268 10.10 -16.03 -1.96
C LEU A 268 10.79 -14.75 -1.45
N TRP A 269 10.06 -13.65 -1.37
CA TRP A 269 10.60 -12.36 -0.95
C TRP A 269 11.16 -12.30 0.49
N PRO A 270 10.68 -13.09 1.46
CA PRO A 270 11.29 -13.13 2.80
C PRO A 270 12.80 -13.41 2.83
N TRP A 271 13.33 -14.01 1.78
CA TRP A 271 14.75 -14.34 1.60
C TRP A 271 15.52 -13.26 0.80
N GLY A 272 14.90 -12.11 0.55
CA GLY A 272 15.50 -10.93 -0.08
C GLY A 272 15.48 -10.92 -1.61
N HIS A 273 15.31 -12.06 -2.27
CA HIS A 273 15.18 -12.16 -3.72
C HIS A 273 14.42 -13.43 -4.10
N PRO A 274 13.52 -13.41 -5.13
CA PRO A 274 12.74 -14.59 -5.49
C PRO A 274 13.56 -15.83 -5.83
N VAL A 275 14.71 -15.68 -6.48
CA VAL A 275 15.60 -16.82 -6.79
C VAL A 275 16.19 -17.42 -5.52
N ALA A 276 16.66 -16.60 -4.60
CA ALA A 276 17.18 -17.10 -3.30
C ALA A 276 16.06 -17.79 -2.50
N GLY A 277 14.87 -17.20 -2.50
CA GLY A 277 13.67 -17.81 -1.91
C GLY A 277 13.33 -19.16 -2.52
N ALA A 278 13.33 -19.25 -3.86
CA ALA A 278 13.07 -20.51 -4.57
C ALA A 278 14.10 -21.60 -4.21
N ILE A 279 15.38 -21.25 -4.13
CA ILE A 279 16.44 -22.19 -3.69
C ILE A 279 16.16 -22.68 -2.26
N VAL A 280 15.88 -21.77 -1.33
CA VAL A 280 15.59 -22.13 0.06
C VAL A 280 14.36 -23.04 0.15
N LEU A 281 13.30 -22.74 -0.62
CA LEU A 281 12.07 -23.56 -0.64
C LEU A 281 12.29 -24.95 -1.23
N VAL A 282 13.06 -25.09 -2.31
CA VAL A 282 13.40 -26.39 -2.90
C VAL A 282 14.20 -27.21 -1.89
N VAL A 283 15.17 -26.60 -1.21
CA VAL A 283 15.94 -27.25 -0.15
C VAL A 283 15.04 -27.62 1.04
N ALA A 284 14.12 -26.74 1.45
CA ALA A 284 13.17 -27.01 2.52
C ALA A 284 12.21 -28.16 2.16
N LEU A 285 11.77 -28.27 0.91
CA LEU A 285 10.95 -29.38 0.43
C LEU A 285 11.72 -30.70 0.51
N ALA A 286 12.96 -30.72 0.04
CA ALA A 286 13.83 -31.90 0.18
C ALA A 286 14.01 -32.28 1.67
N GLY A 287 14.18 -31.28 2.56
CA GLY A 287 14.23 -31.49 4.00
C GLY A 287 12.93 -32.05 4.57
N THR A 288 11.79 -31.55 4.10
CA THR A 288 10.48 -32.07 4.51
C THR A 288 10.35 -33.55 4.17
N LEU A 289 10.65 -33.93 2.93
CA LEU A 289 10.61 -35.33 2.49
C LEU A 289 11.52 -36.21 3.34
N ARG A 290 12.78 -35.78 3.53
CA ARG A 290 13.74 -36.49 4.37
C ARG A 290 13.27 -36.66 5.82
N LEU A 291 12.79 -35.55 6.44
CA LEU A 291 12.37 -35.54 7.83
C LEU A 291 11.06 -36.29 8.07
N LEU A 292 10.15 -36.34 7.10
CA LEU A 292 8.97 -37.21 7.15
C LEU A 292 9.35 -38.68 7.29
N TRP A 293 10.43 -39.13 6.60
CA TRP A 293 10.92 -40.48 6.72
C TRP A 293 11.73 -40.73 8.01
N THR A 294 12.49 -39.75 8.43
CA THR A 294 13.44 -39.94 9.53
C THR A 294 12.88 -39.49 10.89
N MET A 295 12.11 -38.39 10.92
CA MET A 295 11.61 -37.77 12.14
C MET A 295 10.15 -37.25 11.94
N PRO A 296 9.17 -38.11 11.58
CA PRO A 296 7.81 -37.66 11.23
C PRO A 296 7.14 -36.88 12.37
N ARG A 297 7.39 -37.23 13.63
CA ARG A 297 6.83 -36.50 14.78
C ARG A 297 7.28 -35.05 14.82
N ALA A 298 8.54 -34.74 14.47
CA ALA A 298 9.03 -33.37 14.44
C ALA A 298 8.31 -32.55 13.35
N VAL A 299 8.09 -33.17 12.17
CA VAL A 299 7.35 -32.51 11.07
C VAL A 299 5.88 -32.28 11.46
N VAL A 300 5.22 -33.28 12.07
CA VAL A 300 3.82 -33.12 12.53
C VAL A 300 3.68 -31.99 13.55
N LEU A 301 4.61 -31.89 14.50
CA LEU A 301 4.60 -30.78 15.49
C LEU A 301 4.80 -29.41 14.83
N LEU A 302 5.68 -29.31 13.85
CA LEU A 302 5.82 -28.06 13.05
C LEU A 302 4.56 -27.74 12.26
N LEU A 303 3.95 -28.73 11.60
CA LEU A 303 2.69 -28.52 10.88
C LEU A 303 1.58 -28.06 11.82
N ALA A 304 1.45 -28.70 12.99
CA ALA A 304 0.46 -28.28 13.99
C ALA A 304 0.67 -26.83 14.49
N ALA A 305 1.94 -26.39 14.58
CA ALA A 305 2.29 -25.04 15.04
C ALA A 305 2.10 -23.95 13.98
N TYR A 306 2.34 -24.25 12.68
CA TYR A 306 2.46 -23.20 11.65
C TYR A 306 1.43 -23.27 10.54
N VAL A 307 0.81 -24.43 10.23
CA VAL A 307 -0.19 -24.52 9.16
C VAL A 307 -1.44 -23.69 9.44
N PRO A 308 -1.99 -23.67 10.67
CA PRO A 308 -3.17 -22.82 10.95
C PRO A 308 -2.88 -21.33 10.68
N TYR A 309 -1.69 -20.86 11.06
CA TYR A 309 -1.27 -19.50 10.76
C TYR A 309 -1.05 -19.29 9.25
N ALA A 310 -0.42 -20.23 8.55
CA ALA A 310 -0.20 -20.14 7.12
C ALA A 310 -1.50 -20.02 6.33
N ILE A 311 -2.53 -20.80 6.69
CA ILE A 311 -3.86 -20.73 6.08
C ILE A 311 -4.48 -19.35 6.33
N PHE A 312 -4.45 -18.88 7.57
CA PHE A 312 -4.97 -17.55 7.92
C PHE A 312 -4.23 -16.44 7.16
N HIS A 313 -2.89 -16.48 7.16
CA HIS A 313 -2.06 -15.51 6.48
C HIS A 313 -2.40 -15.41 4.98
N LEU A 314 -2.46 -16.55 4.30
CA LEU A 314 -2.74 -16.57 2.87
C LEU A 314 -4.16 -16.11 2.54
N LEU A 315 -5.17 -16.44 3.36
CA LEU A 315 -6.55 -16.14 3.06
C LEU A 315 -7.01 -14.75 3.52
N PHE A 316 -6.56 -14.30 4.70
CA PHE A 316 -7.14 -13.17 5.43
C PHE A 316 -6.17 -12.02 5.71
N GLN A 317 -4.93 -12.08 5.23
CA GLN A 317 -4.00 -10.96 5.32
C GLN A 317 -3.70 -10.40 3.93
N GLU A 318 -3.21 -9.17 3.90
CA GLU A 318 -2.82 -8.49 2.67
C GLU A 318 -1.75 -9.28 1.91
N THR A 319 -2.02 -9.57 0.63
CA THR A 319 -1.20 -10.48 -0.18
C THR A 319 0.20 -9.97 -0.47
N ILE A 320 0.44 -8.66 -0.40
CA ILE A 320 1.73 -8.03 -0.76
C ILE A 320 2.55 -7.60 0.46
N THR A 321 2.02 -7.73 1.68
CA THR A 321 2.72 -7.33 2.91
C THR A 321 3.62 -8.46 3.44
N VAL A 322 4.89 -8.44 3.02
CA VAL A 322 5.87 -9.50 3.29
C VAL A 322 6.09 -9.77 4.79
N ARG A 323 5.99 -8.76 5.67
CA ARG A 323 6.21 -8.93 7.12
C ARG A 323 5.29 -9.97 7.77
N TYR A 324 4.12 -10.20 7.21
CA TYR A 324 3.20 -11.24 7.72
C TYR A 324 3.71 -12.66 7.48
N ALA A 325 4.66 -12.85 6.59
CA ALA A 325 5.32 -14.14 6.38
C ALA A 325 6.41 -14.45 7.43
N LEU A 326 6.71 -13.52 8.34
CA LEU A 326 7.76 -13.68 9.35
C LEU A 326 7.68 -15.01 10.14
N PRO A 327 6.51 -15.47 10.63
CA PRO A 327 6.42 -16.76 11.30
C PRO A 327 6.79 -17.97 10.43
N LEU A 328 6.55 -17.88 9.11
CA LEU A 328 6.81 -18.98 8.17
C LEU A 328 8.31 -19.24 7.96
N LEU A 329 9.18 -18.27 8.28
CA LEU A 329 10.63 -18.48 8.27
C LEU A 329 11.07 -19.59 9.21
N VAL A 330 10.37 -19.79 10.33
CA VAL A 330 10.75 -20.76 11.37
C VAL A 330 10.70 -22.20 10.85
N PRO A 331 9.54 -22.69 10.33
CA PRO A 331 9.50 -24.05 9.77
C PRO A 331 10.36 -24.18 8.50
N VAL A 332 10.36 -23.19 7.61
CA VAL A 332 11.13 -23.23 6.36
C VAL A 332 12.63 -23.32 6.64
N GLY A 333 13.17 -22.50 7.54
CA GLY A 333 14.57 -22.52 7.92
C GLY A 333 15.00 -23.84 8.58
N PHE A 334 14.17 -24.40 9.47
CA PHE A 334 14.43 -25.71 10.08
C PHE A 334 14.44 -26.83 9.05
N LEU A 335 13.47 -26.87 8.14
CA LEU A 335 13.35 -27.89 7.10
C LEU A 335 14.51 -27.78 6.09
N ALA A 336 14.87 -26.57 5.68
CA ALA A 336 15.98 -26.34 4.75
C ALA A 336 17.32 -26.84 5.33
N VAL A 337 17.62 -26.47 6.58
CA VAL A 337 18.82 -26.98 7.26
C VAL A 337 18.74 -28.49 7.46
N GLY A 338 17.55 -29.04 7.75
CA GLY A 338 17.29 -30.45 7.86
C GLY A 338 17.62 -31.25 6.59
N ALA A 339 17.45 -30.67 5.40
CA ALA A 339 17.86 -31.28 4.13
C ALA A 339 19.38 -31.46 4.05
N LEU A 340 20.13 -30.46 4.51
CA LEU A 340 21.58 -30.39 4.42
C LEU A 340 22.29 -31.11 5.58
N ASP A 341 21.54 -31.46 6.64
CA ASP A 341 22.16 -32.02 7.85
C ASP A 341 22.59 -33.47 7.62
N THR A 342 23.88 -33.71 7.69
CA THR A 342 24.53 -35.01 7.72
C THR A 342 25.08 -35.28 9.11
N ARG A 343 25.53 -36.50 9.41
CA ARG A 343 26.13 -36.83 10.72
C ARG A 343 27.26 -35.88 11.13
N ARG A 344 28.06 -35.39 10.17
CA ARG A 344 29.12 -34.39 10.40
C ARG A 344 28.62 -32.97 10.49
N GLY A 345 27.46 -32.66 9.90
CA GLY A 345 26.86 -31.32 9.84
C GLY A 345 27.56 -30.34 8.90
N THR A 346 28.56 -30.75 8.14
CA THR A 346 29.37 -29.85 7.30
C THR A 346 28.55 -29.12 6.25
N ALA A 347 27.65 -29.84 5.53
CA ALA A 347 26.83 -29.23 4.51
C ALA A 347 25.82 -28.24 5.10
N ALA A 348 25.27 -28.54 6.29
CA ALA A 348 24.37 -27.59 7.01
C ALA A 348 25.13 -26.32 7.41
N VAL A 349 26.36 -26.44 7.90
CA VAL A 349 27.19 -25.26 8.24
C VAL A 349 27.52 -24.46 6.99
N LEU A 350 27.97 -25.08 5.89
CA LEU A 350 28.29 -24.38 4.64
C LEU A 350 27.08 -23.68 4.04
N GLY A 351 25.94 -24.38 3.96
CA GLY A 351 24.70 -23.79 3.44
C GLY A 351 24.21 -22.62 4.29
N THR A 352 24.28 -22.76 5.63
CA THR A 352 23.93 -21.65 6.54
C THR A 352 24.89 -20.48 6.39
N THR A 353 26.20 -20.73 6.26
CA THR A 353 27.19 -19.65 6.02
C THR A 353 26.95 -18.92 4.71
N ALA A 354 26.63 -19.64 3.63
CA ALA A 354 26.29 -19.03 2.34
C ALA A 354 25.04 -18.14 2.45
N LEU A 355 23.99 -18.61 3.15
CA LEU A 355 22.77 -17.82 3.40
C LEU A 355 23.09 -16.58 4.24
N VAL A 356 23.92 -16.70 5.26
CA VAL A 356 24.36 -15.55 6.09
C VAL A 356 25.10 -14.53 5.24
N ALA A 357 26.07 -14.96 4.43
CA ALA A 357 26.83 -14.07 3.55
C ALA A 357 25.93 -13.31 2.57
N TRP A 358 25.00 -14.01 1.93
CA TRP A 358 23.97 -13.42 1.07
C TRP A 358 23.12 -12.39 1.83
N SER A 359 22.61 -12.76 2.99
CA SER A 359 21.72 -11.90 3.79
C SER A 359 22.44 -10.65 4.28
N VAL A 360 23.68 -10.78 4.78
CA VAL A 360 24.52 -9.66 5.23
C VAL A 360 24.78 -8.67 4.09
N ALA A 361 25.07 -9.16 2.89
CA ALA A 361 25.28 -8.29 1.72
C ALA A 361 24.02 -7.46 1.36
N LEU A 362 22.82 -8.03 1.58
CA LEU A 362 21.57 -7.34 1.30
C LEU A 362 21.18 -6.34 2.39
N TRP A 363 21.17 -6.78 3.67
CA TRP A 363 20.57 -5.95 4.72
C TRP A 363 21.53 -4.99 5.41
N SER A 364 22.86 -5.17 5.33
CA SER A 364 23.77 -4.26 6.04
C SER A 364 23.74 -2.82 5.52
N PRO A 365 23.76 -2.53 4.20
CA PRO A 365 23.60 -1.16 3.72
C PRO A 365 22.23 -0.57 4.09
N ALA A 366 21.17 -1.37 3.97
CA ALA A 366 19.82 -0.95 4.32
C ALA A 366 19.68 -0.63 5.82
N THR A 367 20.31 -1.41 6.69
CA THR A 367 20.33 -1.20 8.14
C THR A 367 20.98 0.14 8.49
N VAL A 368 22.14 0.45 7.91
CA VAL A 368 22.85 1.72 8.13
C VAL A 368 22.01 2.90 7.67
N ALA A 369 21.44 2.81 6.46
CA ALA A 369 20.61 3.88 5.90
C ALA A 369 19.33 4.09 6.71
N TYR A 370 18.67 3.01 7.16
CA TYR A 370 17.46 3.05 7.98
C TYR A 370 17.70 3.71 9.35
N GLY A 371 18.80 3.36 10.02
CA GLY A 371 19.16 3.96 11.32
C GLY A 371 19.61 5.41 11.23
N ALA A 372 20.08 5.87 10.04
CA ALA A 372 20.59 7.22 9.85
C ALA A 372 19.54 8.24 9.38
N ARG A 373 18.41 7.79 8.80
CA ARG A 373 17.48 8.68 8.09
C ARG A 373 16.04 8.52 8.55
N SER A 374 15.36 9.67 8.68
CA SER A 374 13.90 9.68 8.89
C SER A 374 13.17 9.14 7.65
N SER A 375 12.00 8.57 7.87
CA SER A 375 11.15 8.05 6.79
C SER A 375 10.76 9.16 5.80
N PRO A 376 10.46 8.81 4.56
CA PRO A 376 10.10 9.78 3.52
C PRO A 376 8.93 10.68 3.92
N ALA A 377 7.89 10.16 4.55
CA ALA A 377 6.73 10.94 5.00
C ALA A 377 7.14 12.02 6.01
N PHE A 378 7.98 11.70 6.99
CA PHE A 378 8.47 12.67 7.96
C PHE A 378 9.39 13.71 7.33
N ARG A 379 10.24 13.32 6.37
CA ARG A 379 11.07 14.26 5.60
C ARG A 379 10.20 15.21 4.78
N ALA A 380 9.16 14.71 4.11
CA ALA A 380 8.23 15.52 3.33
C ALA A 380 7.49 16.55 4.21
N LEU A 381 7.05 16.14 5.41
CA LEU A 381 6.39 17.02 6.37
C LEU A 381 7.33 18.11 6.90
N ILE A 382 8.57 17.77 7.22
CA ILE A 382 9.59 18.75 7.64
C ILE A 382 9.84 19.76 6.52
N GLU A 383 9.93 19.31 5.26
CA GLU A 383 10.11 20.20 4.11
C GLU A 383 8.89 21.09 3.86
N ALA A 384 7.67 20.55 4.02
CA ALA A 384 6.45 21.35 3.93
C ALA A 384 6.38 22.45 5.01
N ALA A 385 6.94 22.17 6.19
CA ALA A 385 6.97 23.10 7.32
C ALA A 385 8.10 24.15 7.24
N ARG A 386 9.14 23.95 6.41
CA ARG A 386 10.26 24.88 6.35
C ARG A 386 9.84 26.29 5.96
N PRO A 387 10.24 27.33 6.71
CA PRO A 387 10.08 28.72 6.29
C PRO A 387 10.82 28.94 4.96
N ARG A 388 10.17 29.46 3.94
CA ARG A 388 10.86 29.95 2.76
C ARG A 388 11.38 31.34 3.05
N PHE A 389 12.66 31.59 2.70
CA PHE A 389 13.39 32.81 2.95
C PHE A 389 12.53 34.09 2.81
N GLY A 390 12.46 34.89 3.87
CA GLY A 390 12.07 36.31 3.83
C GLY A 390 10.63 36.67 4.18
N ARG A 391 9.74 35.73 4.59
CA ARG A 391 8.35 36.05 4.99
C ARG A 391 8.02 35.44 6.35
N THR A 392 8.01 36.26 7.37
CA THR A 392 7.76 35.87 8.78
C THR A 392 6.27 35.69 9.13
N ASN A 393 5.34 35.94 8.19
CA ASN A 393 3.88 35.93 8.46
C ASN A 393 3.05 35.10 7.48
N ASP A 394 3.64 34.19 6.67
CA ASP A 394 2.86 33.30 5.82
C ASP A 394 2.38 32.08 6.63
N SER A 395 1.16 32.14 7.12
CA SER A 395 0.45 30.94 7.59
C SER A 395 0.27 29.98 6.40
N ARG A 396 1.13 28.95 6.32
CA ARG A 396 1.03 27.96 5.26
C ARG A 396 -0.13 27.03 5.52
N ILE A 397 -0.85 26.72 4.45
CA ILE A 397 -1.87 25.68 4.46
C ILE A 397 -1.21 24.39 3.98
N VAL A 398 -1.34 23.35 4.77
CA VAL A 398 -0.77 22.02 4.47
C VAL A 398 -1.91 21.03 4.36
N GLY A 399 -2.13 20.52 3.15
CA GLY A 399 -3.04 19.40 2.89
C GLY A 399 -2.30 18.07 3.06
N LEU A 400 -3.01 17.05 3.57
CA LEU A 400 -2.40 15.78 3.95
C LEU A 400 -3.20 14.58 3.43
N HIS A 401 -2.48 13.56 2.99
CA HIS A 401 -3.05 12.26 2.65
C HIS A 401 -2.59 11.17 3.62
N ALA A 402 -3.44 10.20 3.86
CA ALA A 402 -3.23 8.95 4.62
C ALA A 402 -2.11 8.98 5.69
N VAL A 403 -0.92 8.44 5.37
CA VAL A 403 0.21 8.34 6.31
C VAL A 403 0.65 9.70 6.83
N ALA A 404 0.71 10.72 5.95
CA ALA A 404 1.11 12.06 6.34
C ALA A 404 0.15 12.69 7.36
N ARG A 405 -1.16 12.45 7.23
CA ARG A 405 -2.17 12.92 8.19
C ARG A 405 -1.92 12.33 9.59
N ARG A 406 -1.69 11.02 9.67
CA ARG A 406 -1.42 10.37 10.96
C ARG A 406 -0.07 10.79 11.55
N ALA A 407 0.93 11.02 10.69
CA ALA A 407 2.23 11.54 11.13
C ALA A 407 2.11 12.94 11.74
N VAL A 408 1.23 13.80 11.20
CA VAL A 408 0.95 15.13 11.79
C VAL A 408 0.20 14.99 13.13
N ASP A 409 -0.77 14.07 13.22
CA ASP A 409 -1.44 13.79 14.51
C ASP A 409 -0.42 13.44 15.58
N TRP A 410 0.53 12.57 15.26
CA TRP A 410 1.65 12.21 16.12
C TRP A 410 2.52 13.41 16.50
N LEU A 411 2.96 14.20 15.51
CA LEU A 411 3.81 15.37 15.73
C LEU A 411 3.10 16.43 16.61
N GLN A 412 1.80 16.65 16.41
CA GLN A 412 1.02 17.58 17.23
C GLN A 412 0.85 17.10 18.66
N LEU A 413 0.63 15.81 18.88
CA LEU A 413 0.46 15.24 20.21
C LEU A 413 1.75 15.30 21.04
N THR A 414 2.91 15.06 20.39
CA THR A 414 4.19 14.91 21.11
C THR A 414 5.03 16.18 21.16
N HIS A 415 4.80 17.14 20.27
CA HIS A 415 5.68 18.28 20.06
C HIS A 415 4.98 19.65 20.20
N SER A 416 3.77 19.71 20.74
CA SER A 416 3.04 20.96 20.93
C SER A 416 3.84 22.04 21.69
N HIS A 417 4.87 21.66 22.42
CA HIS A 417 5.71 22.57 23.21
C HIS A 417 7.18 22.66 22.74
N SER A 418 7.67 21.72 21.92
CA SER A 418 9.10 21.60 21.61
C SER A 418 9.49 21.75 20.14
N ARG A 419 8.52 21.79 19.22
CA ARG A 419 8.76 22.03 17.77
C ARG A 419 7.74 23.03 17.23
N PRO A 420 8.06 24.34 17.26
CA PRO A 420 7.19 25.38 16.72
C PRO A 420 7.01 25.31 15.20
N GLU A 421 7.72 24.42 14.50
CA GLU A 421 7.71 24.27 13.05
C GLU A 421 6.32 24.00 12.48
N PHE A 422 5.42 23.33 13.24
CA PHE A 422 4.04 23.06 12.84
C PHE A 422 2.99 23.94 13.52
N ALA A 423 3.35 24.74 14.52
CA ALA A 423 2.42 25.57 15.27
C ALA A 423 1.75 26.68 14.45
N PRO A 424 2.43 27.34 13.47
CA PRO A 424 1.84 28.39 12.66
C PRO A 424 1.12 27.89 11.41
N HIS A 425 1.13 26.56 11.13
CA HIS A 425 0.56 26.01 9.89
C HIS A 425 -0.90 25.59 10.08
N ARG A 426 -1.75 26.05 9.19
CA ARG A 426 -3.12 25.55 9.09
C ARG A 426 -3.12 24.19 8.40
N VAL A 427 -3.40 23.14 9.13
CA VAL A 427 -3.46 21.77 8.62
C VAL A 427 -4.88 21.46 8.16
N LEU A 428 -5.04 21.11 6.89
CA LEU A 428 -6.28 20.63 6.33
C LEU A 428 -6.42 19.13 6.56
N ARG A 429 -7.52 18.74 7.20
CA ARG A 429 -7.84 17.35 7.51
C ARG A 429 -9.13 16.94 6.82
N ALA A 430 -9.11 15.82 6.14
CA ALA A 430 -10.27 15.23 5.48
C ALA A 430 -10.49 13.79 5.91
N PRO A 431 -11.71 13.26 5.77
CA PRO A 431 -11.93 11.83 5.80
C PRO A 431 -11.06 11.12 4.77
N HIS A 432 -10.67 9.88 5.07
CA HIS A 432 -9.88 9.07 4.15
C HIS A 432 -10.58 8.93 2.79
N GLY A 433 -9.81 9.07 1.70
CA GLY A 433 -10.31 8.95 0.33
C GLY A 433 -11.05 10.17 -0.21
N GLN A 434 -11.17 11.25 0.57
CA GLN A 434 -11.85 12.49 0.17
C GLN A 434 -10.96 13.74 0.36
N GLU A 435 -9.67 13.56 0.34
CA GLU A 435 -8.70 14.62 0.64
C GLU A 435 -8.76 15.78 -0.34
N TRP A 436 -9.08 15.52 -1.61
CA TRP A 436 -9.28 16.59 -2.60
C TRP A 436 -10.45 17.50 -2.26
N LEU A 437 -11.53 17.00 -1.65
CA LEU A 437 -12.68 17.83 -1.26
C LEU A 437 -12.29 18.89 -0.22
N THR A 438 -11.37 18.55 0.68
CA THR A 438 -10.84 19.53 1.65
C THR A 438 -10.07 20.65 0.94
N LEU A 439 -9.33 20.33 -0.13
CA LEU A 439 -8.66 21.34 -0.96
C LEU A 439 -9.67 22.21 -1.68
N VAL A 440 -10.74 21.61 -2.23
CA VAL A 440 -11.84 22.32 -2.90
C VAL A 440 -12.51 23.30 -1.92
N GLU A 441 -12.88 22.84 -0.73
CA GLU A 441 -13.49 23.67 0.31
C GLU A 441 -12.57 24.82 0.72
N GLN A 442 -11.26 24.58 0.86
CA GLN A 442 -10.30 25.60 1.21
C GLN A 442 -10.21 26.70 0.13
N TRP A 443 -10.09 26.35 -1.15
CA TRP A 443 -10.01 27.34 -2.22
C TRP A 443 -11.33 28.08 -2.45
N ARG A 444 -12.47 27.44 -2.17
CA ARG A 444 -13.75 28.13 -2.19
C ARG A 444 -13.85 29.22 -1.09
N ALA A 445 -13.31 28.91 0.11
CA ALA A 445 -13.30 29.86 1.22
C ALA A 445 -12.22 30.94 1.03
N GLU A 446 -11.05 30.57 0.56
CA GLU A 446 -9.87 31.44 0.37
C GLU A 446 -9.27 31.24 -1.03
N PRO A 447 -9.81 31.92 -2.07
CA PRO A 447 -9.44 31.68 -3.49
C PRO A 447 -7.98 31.95 -3.85
N SER A 448 -7.24 32.66 -3.01
CA SER A 448 -5.81 32.99 -3.21
C SER A 448 -4.85 32.02 -2.49
N SER A 449 -5.36 31.07 -1.72
CA SER A 449 -4.56 30.17 -0.89
C SER A 449 -3.56 29.37 -1.73
N GLN A 450 -2.30 29.36 -1.26
CA GLN A 450 -1.29 28.43 -1.75
C GLN A 450 -1.20 27.26 -0.78
N ILE A 451 -1.22 26.05 -1.29
CA ILE A 451 -1.27 24.84 -0.49
C ILE A 451 -0.04 23.98 -0.76
N MET A 452 0.61 23.53 0.30
CA MET A 452 1.58 22.44 0.26
C MET A 452 0.80 21.14 0.53
N PHE A 453 0.86 20.17 -0.38
CA PHE A 453 0.13 18.92 -0.25
C PHE A 453 1.07 17.73 -0.19
N VAL A 454 1.08 17.03 0.94
CA VAL A 454 1.86 15.80 1.13
C VAL A 454 0.95 14.61 0.84
N ALA A 455 1.32 13.83 -0.15
CA ALA A 455 0.53 12.71 -0.65
C ALA A 455 1.37 11.44 -0.77
N ASP A 456 0.70 10.30 -0.74
CA ASP A 456 1.32 9.05 -1.15
C ASP A 456 1.70 9.12 -2.64
N PRO A 457 2.74 8.40 -3.06
CA PRO A 457 3.14 8.35 -4.46
C PRO A 457 1.99 7.92 -5.37
N ARG A 458 1.97 8.47 -6.57
CA ARG A 458 1.02 8.07 -7.63
C ARG A 458 -0.44 8.35 -7.27
N ARG A 459 -0.70 9.42 -6.54
CA ARG A 459 -2.08 9.87 -6.28
C ARG A 459 -2.83 10.15 -7.58
N THR A 460 -3.96 9.49 -7.74
CA THR A 460 -4.83 9.63 -8.92
C THR A 460 -5.95 10.64 -8.71
N ASP A 461 -6.43 10.83 -7.49
CA ASP A 461 -7.49 11.79 -7.17
C ASP A 461 -7.11 13.27 -7.41
N LEU A 462 -5.81 13.59 -7.48
CA LEU A 462 -5.35 14.90 -7.92
C LEU A 462 -5.72 15.22 -9.38
N ALA A 463 -6.14 14.23 -10.18
CA ALA A 463 -6.71 14.46 -11.51
C ALA A 463 -8.06 15.20 -11.47
N LEU A 464 -8.69 15.26 -10.31
CA LEU A 464 -9.93 16.05 -10.08
C LEU A 464 -9.66 17.56 -9.89
N ILE A 465 -8.41 17.98 -9.97
CA ILE A 465 -7.97 19.38 -9.83
C ILE A 465 -7.12 19.74 -11.04
N ASP A 466 -7.29 20.94 -11.56
CA ASP A 466 -6.54 21.48 -12.70
C ASP A 466 -5.04 21.15 -12.63
N PRO A 467 -4.51 20.37 -13.57
CA PRO A 467 -3.10 19.99 -13.58
C PRO A 467 -2.14 21.18 -13.60
N ALA A 468 -2.52 22.32 -14.19
CA ALA A 468 -1.73 23.53 -14.25
C ALA A 468 -1.49 24.18 -12.87
N SER A 469 -2.33 23.85 -11.88
CA SER A 469 -2.18 24.31 -10.50
C SER A 469 -0.99 23.66 -9.77
N ARG A 470 -0.54 22.51 -10.22
CA ARG A 470 0.47 21.69 -9.56
C ARG A 470 1.86 21.90 -10.18
N ARG A 471 2.85 22.16 -9.36
CA ARG A 471 4.24 22.02 -9.78
C ARG A 471 4.66 20.56 -9.70
N ARG A 472 5.72 20.19 -10.42
CA ARG A 472 6.35 18.87 -10.27
C ARG A 472 6.64 18.63 -8.79
N PRO A 473 6.23 17.49 -8.22
CA PRO A 473 6.42 17.22 -6.81
C PRO A 473 7.90 17.05 -6.46
N LEU A 474 8.22 17.36 -5.21
CA LEU A 474 9.44 16.86 -4.59
C LEU A 474 9.16 15.45 -4.10
N GLU A 475 9.94 14.50 -4.59
CA GLU A 475 9.78 13.09 -4.29
C GLU A 475 10.65 12.71 -3.09
N PHE A 476 10.04 12.11 -2.10
CA PHE A 476 10.71 11.57 -0.94
C PHE A 476 10.58 10.05 -0.98
N ARG A 477 11.70 9.38 -1.13
CA ARG A 477 11.80 7.92 -1.23
C ARG A 477 12.87 7.41 -0.28
N TRP A 478 12.77 6.16 0.11
CA TRP A 478 13.91 5.46 0.65
C TRP A 478 14.95 5.30 -0.46
N ASP A 479 16.19 5.66 -0.17
CA ASP A 479 17.31 5.65 -1.11
C ASP A 479 18.18 4.39 -1.00
N PHE A 480 17.63 3.34 -0.40
CA PHE A 480 18.24 2.04 -0.30
C PHE A 480 17.26 0.95 -0.72
N LEU A 481 17.82 -0.19 -1.15
CA LEU A 481 17.04 -1.39 -1.37
C LEU A 481 16.70 -2.00 -0.01
N GLU A 482 15.49 -1.75 0.47
CA GLU A 482 14.98 -2.35 1.69
C GLU A 482 14.49 -3.76 1.41
N PRO A 483 15.22 -4.81 1.86
CA PRO A 483 14.64 -6.15 1.84
C PRO A 483 13.48 -6.11 2.84
N PRO A 484 12.45 -6.61 2.54
CA PRO A 484 11.60 -7.25 1.63
C PRO A 484 10.61 -6.37 0.87
N PHE A 485 10.86 -5.09 0.74
CA PHE A 485 9.98 -4.17 0.00
C PHE A 485 10.36 -4.01 -1.49
N VAL A 486 11.08 -4.98 -2.01
CA VAL A 486 11.51 -4.96 -3.41
C VAL A 486 10.31 -5.18 -4.32
N GLY A 487 9.97 -4.18 -5.13
CA GLY A 487 8.92 -4.26 -6.15
C GLY A 487 7.56 -3.64 -5.80
N GLY A 488 7.33 -3.19 -4.56
CA GLY A 488 6.08 -2.52 -4.13
C GLY A 488 6.25 -1.03 -3.82
N THR A 489 5.15 -0.35 -3.50
CA THR A 489 5.19 0.96 -2.86
C THR A 489 5.75 0.78 -1.45
N ARG A 490 6.83 1.48 -1.14
CA ARG A 490 7.46 1.38 0.18
C ARG A 490 6.65 2.15 1.21
N PRO A 491 6.53 1.66 2.44
CA PRO A 491 5.88 2.40 3.50
C PRO A 491 6.51 3.77 3.70
N GLY A 492 5.65 4.78 3.78
CA GLY A 492 6.07 6.15 4.03
C GLY A 492 6.61 6.93 2.85
N ASP A 493 6.81 6.32 1.66
CA ASP A 493 7.12 7.07 0.44
C ASP A 493 6.10 8.19 0.22
N SER A 494 6.56 9.39 -0.11
CA SER A 494 5.70 10.58 -0.17
C SER A 494 6.12 11.53 -1.28
N ASP A 495 5.13 12.21 -1.84
CA ASP A 495 5.27 13.30 -2.79
C ASP A 495 4.80 14.61 -2.13
N LEU A 496 5.61 15.67 -2.25
CA LEU A 496 5.24 16.99 -1.78
C LEU A 496 4.94 17.88 -2.99
N TYR A 497 3.67 18.24 -3.14
CA TYR A 497 3.18 19.14 -4.17
C TYR A 497 3.11 20.58 -3.65
N SER A 498 3.62 21.54 -4.40
CA SER A 498 3.30 22.96 -4.24
C SER A 498 2.15 23.29 -5.19
N MET A 499 0.99 23.61 -4.63
CA MET A 499 -0.24 23.87 -5.37
C MET A 499 -0.61 25.35 -5.33
N ARG A 500 -0.90 25.92 -6.51
CA ARG A 500 -1.47 27.25 -6.66
C ARG A 500 -2.99 27.12 -6.74
N PRO A 501 -3.74 28.23 -6.54
CA PRO A 501 -5.17 28.22 -6.80
C PRO A 501 -5.46 27.70 -8.22
N PRO A 502 -6.27 26.64 -8.37
CA PRO A 502 -6.52 26.01 -9.65
C PRO A 502 -7.45 26.84 -10.54
N GLY A 503 -7.35 26.67 -11.85
CA GLY A 503 -8.31 27.25 -12.80
C GLY A 503 -9.68 26.58 -12.70
N TRP A 504 -9.69 25.29 -12.34
CA TRP A 504 -10.90 24.51 -12.08
C TRP A 504 -10.62 23.39 -11.08
N MET A 505 -11.67 22.92 -10.42
CA MET A 505 -11.63 21.78 -9.50
C MET A 505 -13.00 21.10 -9.47
N LEU A 506 -13.02 19.79 -9.35
CA LEU A 506 -14.23 18.98 -9.34
C LEU A 506 -14.61 18.66 -7.88
N ASP A 507 -15.92 18.77 -7.59
CA ASP A 507 -16.49 18.58 -6.25
C ASP A 507 -17.18 17.21 -6.18
N ARG A 508 -18.13 17.08 -5.28
CA ARG A 508 -18.96 15.88 -5.11
C ARG A 508 -19.68 15.50 -6.40
N GLY A 509 -19.85 14.22 -6.61
CA GLY A 509 -20.43 13.66 -7.84
C GLY A 509 -19.37 13.25 -8.86
N TRP A 510 -18.13 13.64 -8.66
CA TRP A 510 -16.97 13.18 -9.42
C TRP A 510 -16.15 12.20 -8.59
N ALA A 511 -15.59 11.21 -9.25
CA ALA A 511 -14.73 10.22 -8.62
C ALA A 511 -13.71 9.69 -9.61
N LEU A 512 -12.65 9.10 -9.09
CA LEU A 512 -11.79 8.19 -9.84
C LEU A 512 -12.19 6.77 -9.47
N THR A 513 -12.48 5.95 -10.45
CA THR A 513 -12.76 4.54 -10.24
C THR A 513 -11.56 3.70 -10.63
N ALA A 514 -11.37 2.57 -9.94
CA ALA A 514 -10.29 1.63 -10.27
C ALA A 514 -10.48 1.00 -11.66
N GLU A 515 -11.74 0.90 -12.11
CA GLU A 515 -12.10 0.33 -13.41
C GLU A 515 -11.92 1.32 -14.55
N VAL A 516 -12.11 2.63 -14.25
CA VAL A 516 -11.97 3.71 -15.20
C VAL A 516 -10.97 4.69 -14.62
N ALA A 517 -9.71 4.57 -14.99
CA ALA A 517 -8.63 5.42 -14.48
C ALA A 517 -8.74 6.86 -15.02
N GLY A 518 -9.90 7.42 -14.95
CA GLY A 518 -10.21 8.76 -15.40
C GLY A 518 -11.19 9.44 -14.48
N VAL A 519 -11.41 10.69 -14.74
CA VAL A 519 -12.48 11.47 -14.10
C VAL A 519 -13.80 10.89 -14.56
N THR A 520 -14.64 10.48 -13.63
CA THR A 520 -15.99 9.99 -13.93
C THR A 520 -17.02 10.68 -13.06
N ALA A 521 -18.17 10.98 -13.63
CA ALA A 521 -19.33 11.48 -12.91
C ALA A 521 -20.53 10.64 -13.29
N ARG A 522 -21.15 10.00 -12.32
CA ARG A 522 -22.34 9.15 -12.49
C ARG A 522 -23.56 9.67 -11.73
N ASP A 523 -23.40 10.66 -10.87
CA ASP A 523 -24.49 11.15 -10.00
C ASP A 523 -25.65 11.76 -10.78
N GLY A 524 -25.39 12.39 -11.93
CA GLY A 524 -26.43 12.92 -12.80
C GLY A 524 -27.33 11.86 -13.45
N THR A 525 -26.94 10.58 -13.40
CA THR A 525 -27.61 9.45 -14.04
C THR A 525 -28.31 8.51 -13.07
N GLY A 526 -28.05 8.64 -11.76
CA GLY A 526 -28.62 7.79 -10.72
C GLY A 526 -30.08 8.16 -10.37
N PRO A 527 -30.75 7.34 -9.53
CA PRO A 527 -32.12 7.57 -9.10
C PRO A 527 -32.33 8.91 -8.38
N HIS A 528 -31.29 9.49 -7.81
CA HIS A 528 -31.33 10.80 -7.16
C HIS A 528 -30.99 11.97 -8.08
N ARG A 529 -30.49 11.73 -9.29
CA ARG A 529 -30.23 12.69 -10.37
C ARG A 529 -29.58 14.00 -9.93
N LYS A 530 -28.67 13.95 -8.99
CA LYS A 530 -27.95 15.14 -8.56
C LYS A 530 -26.94 15.53 -9.63
N PRO A 531 -26.85 16.84 -10.01
CA PRO A 531 -25.81 17.29 -10.90
C PRO A 531 -24.41 17.03 -10.33
N SER A 532 -23.46 16.69 -11.20
CA SER A 532 -22.03 16.67 -10.85
C SER A 532 -21.50 18.10 -10.89
N VAL A 533 -20.94 18.56 -9.80
CA VAL A 533 -20.54 19.97 -9.62
C VAL A 533 -19.03 20.13 -9.78
N GLY A 534 -18.61 21.09 -10.58
CA GLY A 534 -17.26 21.62 -10.65
C GLY A 534 -17.21 23.07 -10.20
N TRP A 535 -16.04 23.54 -9.79
CA TRP A 535 -15.81 24.93 -9.42
C TRP A 535 -14.78 25.53 -10.37
N ILE A 536 -15.13 26.65 -10.97
CA ILE A 536 -14.32 27.33 -11.96
C ILE A 536 -13.88 28.67 -11.40
N ARG A 537 -12.61 28.99 -11.51
CA ARG A 537 -12.08 30.28 -11.06
C ARG A 537 -12.64 31.40 -11.93
N ALA A 538 -13.19 32.43 -11.28
CA ALA A 538 -13.67 33.62 -11.94
C ALA A 538 -12.55 34.28 -12.78
N ARG A 539 -12.90 34.69 -13.99
CA ARG A 539 -12.00 35.35 -14.96
C ARG A 539 -12.76 36.23 -15.90
N SER A 540 -12.09 37.25 -16.42
CA SER A 540 -12.70 38.22 -17.38
C SER A 540 -12.54 37.79 -18.84
N GLU A 541 -11.67 36.80 -19.11
CA GLU A 541 -11.33 36.35 -20.46
C GLU A 541 -12.30 35.27 -20.95
N GLU A 542 -12.41 35.16 -22.27
CA GLU A 542 -13.10 34.03 -22.91
C GLU A 542 -12.36 32.70 -22.58
N ALA A 543 -13.15 31.68 -22.35
CA ALA A 543 -12.61 30.34 -22.06
C ALA A 543 -13.35 29.27 -22.88
N THR A 544 -12.72 28.11 -23.02
CA THR A 544 -13.38 26.94 -23.58
C THR A 544 -13.45 25.86 -22.49
N LEU A 545 -14.67 25.36 -22.28
CA LEU A 545 -14.91 24.14 -21.50
C LEU A 545 -14.85 22.94 -22.43
N LEU A 546 -14.03 21.96 -22.08
CA LEU A 546 -14.03 20.63 -22.65
C LEU A 546 -14.81 19.70 -21.74
N LEU A 547 -15.77 18.99 -22.31
CA LEU A 547 -16.51 17.92 -21.65
C LEU A 547 -16.57 16.72 -22.59
N GLY A 548 -16.10 15.57 -22.14
CA GLY A 548 -16.11 14.33 -22.93
C GLY A 548 -16.42 13.12 -22.08
N GLY A 549 -16.94 12.08 -22.72
CA GLY A 549 -17.33 10.86 -22.01
C GLY A 549 -18.00 9.83 -22.91
N ARG A 550 -18.80 8.96 -22.30
CA ARG A 550 -19.51 7.88 -22.98
C ARG A 550 -20.92 7.73 -22.46
N HIS A 551 -21.81 7.47 -23.38
CA HIS A 551 -23.09 6.84 -23.09
C HIS A 551 -22.86 5.32 -23.08
N LEU A 552 -22.96 4.72 -21.89
CA LEU A 552 -22.62 3.32 -21.66
C LEU A 552 -23.75 2.33 -21.94
N GLY A 553 -24.85 2.80 -22.55
CA GLY A 553 -25.96 1.97 -23.00
C GLY A 553 -25.66 1.16 -24.23
N ALA A 554 -26.57 0.22 -24.57
CA ALA A 554 -26.50 -0.55 -25.81
C ALA A 554 -26.71 0.34 -27.04
N ALA A 555 -26.25 -0.11 -28.21
CA ALA A 555 -26.30 0.66 -29.45
C ALA A 555 -27.71 1.19 -29.83
N ASN A 556 -28.76 0.51 -29.38
CA ASN A 556 -30.16 0.86 -29.64
C ASN A 556 -30.84 1.63 -28.49
N ASP A 557 -30.10 1.96 -27.42
CA ASP A 557 -30.67 2.73 -26.33
C ASP A 557 -30.97 4.18 -26.76
N PRO A 558 -31.98 4.81 -26.17
CA PRO A 558 -32.32 6.17 -26.53
C PRO A 558 -31.22 7.18 -26.16
N PRO A 559 -31.09 8.28 -26.89
CA PRO A 559 -30.16 9.33 -26.55
C PRO A 559 -30.37 9.88 -25.13
N VAL A 560 -29.31 10.40 -24.55
CA VAL A 560 -29.31 11.12 -23.27
C VAL A 560 -29.05 12.58 -23.52
N GLU A 561 -29.90 13.43 -22.97
CA GLU A 561 -29.67 14.88 -22.93
C GLU A 561 -28.68 15.20 -21.80
N ILE A 562 -27.58 15.88 -22.13
CA ILE A 562 -26.65 16.46 -21.16
C ILE A 562 -26.90 17.97 -21.11
N ALA A 563 -27.15 18.49 -19.92
CA ALA A 563 -27.27 19.91 -19.67
C ALA A 563 -26.08 20.38 -18.83
N VAL A 564 -25.44 21.45 -19.29
CA VAL A 564 -24.34 22.13 -18.62
C VAL A 564 -24.82 23.49 -18.17
N SER A 565 -24.75 23.77 -16.89
CA SER A 565 -25.13 25.05 -16.31
C SER A 565 -24.00 25.71 -15.55
N LEU A 566 -23.89 27.01 -15.65
CA LEU A 566 -22.92 27.85 -14.97
C LEU A 566 -23.68 28.87 -14.11
N GLN A 567 -23.42 28.89 -12.80
CA GLN A 567 -24.14 29.75 -11.84
C GLN A 567 -25.69 29.62 -11.94
N GLY A 568 -26.17 28.42 -12.26
CA GLY A 568 -27.62 28.15 -12.42
C GLY A 568 -28.21 28.52 -13.77
N GLN A 569 -27.44 29.15 -14.67
CA GLN A 569 -27.88 29.45 -16.04
C GLN A 569 -27.39 28.36 -17.00
N THR A 570 -28.24 27.91 -17.91
CA THR A 570 -27.87 26.92 -18.93
C THR A 570 -26.83 27.51 -19.86
N LEU A 571 -25.65 26.87 -19.89
CA LEU A 571 -24.55 27.23 -20.78
C LEU A 571 -24.69 26.50 -22.13
N ASP A 572 -25.00 25.21 -22.08
CA ASP A 572 -25.23 24.36 -23.26
C ASP A 572 -26.10 23.15 -22.87
N HIS A 573 -26.81 22.60 -23.88
CA HIS A 573 -27.51 21.33 -23.77
C HIS A 573 -27.38 20.57 -25.10
N PHE A 574 -27.21 19.27 -25.05
CA PHE A 574 -27.01 18.47 -26.23
C PHE A 574 -27.34 16.99 -25.98
N ASP A 575 -27.79 16.33 -27.05
CA ASP A 575 -28.11 14.90 -27.02
C ASP A 575 -26.87 14.06 -27.32
N VAL A 576 -26.70 12.97 -26.55
CA VAL A 576 -25.63 12.01 -26.71
C VAL A 576 -26.21 10.63 -27.02
N LYS A 577 -25.85 10.07 -28.18
CA LYS A 577 -26.14 8.70 -28.58
C LYS A 577 -25.21 7.72 -27.86
N PRO A 578 -25.55 6.41 -27.79
CA PRO A 578 -24.64 5.39 -27.27
C PRO A 578 -23.26 5.48 -27.92
N GLY A 579 -22.23 5.38 -27.08
CA GLY A 579 -20.83 5.51 -27.48
C GLY A 579 -20.14 6.76 -26.95
N PHE A 580 -19.02 7.10 -27.55
CA PHE A 580 -18.16 8.22 -27.12
C PHE A 580 -18.70 9.56 -27.61
N PHE A 581 -18.51 10.60 -26.80
CA PHE A 581 -18.77 11.99 -27.16
C PHE A 581 -17.68 12.92 -26.62
N SER A 582 -17.46 14.02 -27.34
CA SER A 582 -16.59 15.13 -26.95
C SER A 582 -17.24 16.45 -27.32
N ARG A 583 -17.34 17.38 -26.39
CA ARG A 583 -18.00 18.69 -26.58
C ARG A 583 -17.09 19.81 -26.12
N ARG A 584 -16.97 20.83 -26.92
CA ARG A 584 -16.22 22.05 -26.67
C ARG A 584 -17.20 23.18 -26.59
N ILE A 585 -17.33 23.82 -25.44
CA ILE A 585 -18.33 24.82 -25.14
C ILE A 585 -17.62 26.15 -24.90
N ALA A 586 -17.96 27.16 -25.67
CA ALA A 586 -17.45 28.50 -25.48
C ALA A 586 -18.08 29.15 -24.22
N VAL A 587 -17.22 29.62 -23.31
CA VAL A 587 -17.64 30.34 -22.11
C VAL A 587 -17.33 31.82 -22.32
N ARG A 588 -18.37 32.62 -22.49
CA ARG A 588 -18.23 34.06 -22.83
C ARG A 588 -17.61 34.85 -21.67
N PRO A 589 -16.89 35.93 -21.97
CA PRO A 589 -16.51 36.92 -20.96
C PRO A 589 -17.73 37.39 -20.19
N GLY A 590 -17.62 37.57 -18.90
CA GLY A 590 -18.75 37.97 -18.05
C GLY A 590 -19.54 36.81 -17.44
N SER A 591 -19.66 35.66 -18.11
CA SER A 591 -20.27 34.46 -17.50
C SER A 591 -19.47 33.90 -16.32
N LEU A 592 -18.19 34.23 -16.26
CA LEU A 592 -17.26 33.88 -15.16
C LEU A 592 -16.91 35.13 -14.32
N ALA A 593 -17.71 36.20 -14.40
CA ALA A 593 -17.49 37.40 -13.61
C ALA A 593 -17.72 37.14 -12.11
N GLY A 594 -16.90 37.77 -11.29
CA GLY A 594 -16.96 37.63 -9.83
C GLY A 594 -15.58 37.49 -9.20
N SER A 595 -15.57 37.26 -7.91
CA SER A 595 -14.36 36.94 -7.16
C SER A 595 -14.44 35.49 -6.69
N GLY A 596 -13.32 34.75 -6.81
CA GLY A 596 -13.24 33.40 -6.30
C GLY A 596 -13.64 32.31 -7.32
N TYR A 597 -14.49 31.39 -6.91
CA TYR A 597 -14.94 30.25 -7.71
C TYR A 597 -16.43 30.25 -7.93
N VAL A 598 -16.85 29.99 -9.15
CA VAL A 598 -18.24 29.87 -9.56
C VAL A 598 -18.62 28.41 -9.83
N PRO A 599 -19.86 27.98 -9.49
CA PRO A 599 -20.28 26.60 -9.69
C PRO A 599 -20.63 26.32 -11.14
N LEU A 600 -20.14 25.20 -11.67
CA LEU A 600 -20.56 24.59 -12.92
C LEU A 600 -21.21 23.26 -12.59
N ALA A 601 -22.39 22.99 -13.09
CA ALA A 601 -23.10 21.75 -12.90
C ALA A 601 -23.32 21.03 -14.23
N VAL A 602 -23.10 19.71 -14.24
CA VAL A 602 -23.39 18.82 -15.37
C VAL A 602 -24.46 17.84 -14.93
N SER A 603 -25.56 17.77 -15.63
CA SER A 603 -26.66 16.84 -15.39
C SER A 603 -26.97 16.05 -16.64
N SER A 604 -27.50 14.84 -16.50
CA SER A 604 -27.94 14.00 -17.58
C SER A 604 -29.35 13.48 -17.31
N ARG A 605 -30.18 13.44 -18.37
CA ARG A 605 -31.52 12.87 -18.33
C ARG A 605 -31.83 12.12 -19.62
N ALA A 606 -32.75 11.15 -19.57
CA ALA A 606 -33.24 10.51 -20.78
C ALA A 606 -33.94 11.53 -21.67
N ALA A 607 -33.58 11.60 -22.95
CA ALA A 607 -34.16 12.54 -23.91
C ALA A 607 -35.69 12.36 -24.09
N ASN A 608 -36.18 11.11 -23.87
CA ASN A 608 -37.62 10.79 -23.92
C ASN A 608 -38.37 11.08 -22.62
N GLY A 609 -37.76 11.74 -21.64
CA GLY A 609 -38.39 12.07 -20.36
C GLY A 609 -38.62 10.87 -19.43
N SER A 610 -38.17 9.66 -19.79
CA SER A 610 -38.32 8.48 -18.96
C SER A 610 -37.49 8.60 -17.66
N ASN A 611 -37.97 7.96 -16.59
CA ASN A 611 -37.28 7.92 -15.31
C ASN A 611 -36.19 6.84 -15.24
N THR A 612 -35.88 6.17 -16.34
CA THR A 612 -34.85 5.17 -16.40
C THR A 612 -33.45 5.78 -16.24
N SER A 613 -32.66 5.20 -15.38
CA SER A 613 -31.24 5.56 -15.21
C SER A 613 -30.49 5.13 -16.45
N ILE A 614 -29.93 6.08 -17.21
CA ILE A 614 -29.07 5.78 -18.34
C ILE A 614 -27.64 6.07 -17.93
N PRO A 615 -26.71 5.10 -18.02
CA PRO A 615 -25.36 5.28 -17.57
C PRO A 615 -24.57 6.18 -18.53
N VAL A 616 -24.23 7.37 -18.09
CA VAL A 616 -23.26 8.26 -18.76
C VAL A 616 -22.02 8.38 -17.87
N GLY A 617 -20.85 8.08 -18.42
CA GLY A 617 -19.58 8.34 -17.77
C GLY A 617 -18.92 9.58 -18.37
N LEU A 618 -18.55 10.56 -17.55
CA LEU A 618 -17.73 11.69 -17.99
C LEU A 618 -16.26 11.32 -17.78
N GLU A 619 -15.43 11.41 -18.81
CA GLU A 619 -14.06 10.94 -18.83
C GLU A 619 -13.04 12.06 -19.08
N GLN A 620 -13.49 13.20 -19.57
CA GLN A 620 -12.67 14.36 -19.86
C GLN A 620 -13.34 15.62 -19.32
N PHE A 621 -12.58 16.42 -18.61
CA PHE A 621 -12.96 17.75 -18.14
C PHE A 621 -11.72 18.64 -18.17
N ASP A 622 -11.82 19.78 -18.84
CA ASP A 622 -10.81 20.84 -18.78
C ASP A 622 -11.48 22.19 -19.07
N LEU A 623 -10.90 23.27 -18.56
CA LEU A 623 -11.34 24.63 -18.86
C LEU A 623 -10.14 25.56 -18.94
N GLN A 624 -9.90 26.11 -20.13
CA GLN A 624 -8.75 26.96 -20.37
C GLN A 624 -9.13 28.24 -21.10
N SER A 625 -8.44 29.36 -20.79
CA SER A 625 -8.56 30.64 -21.53
C SER A 625 -8.14 30.48 -23.00
N ALA A 626 -8.65 31.35 -23.89
CA ALA A 626 -8.50 31.20 -25.33
C ALA A 626 -7.06 31.03 -25.85
N GLY A 627 -6.07 31.70 -25.26
CA GLY A 627 -4.65 31.64 -25.66
C GLY A 627 -3.87 30.46 -25.07
N VAL A 628 -4.51 29.60 -24.26
CA VAL A 628 -3.82 28.46 -23.61
C VAL A 628 -4.03 27.20 -24.45
N PRO A 629 -2.97 26.40 -24.70
CA PRO A 629 -3.11 25.12 -25.38
C PRO A 629 -4.09 24.21 -24.64
N MET A 630 -4.95 23.52 -25.38
CA MET A 630 -5.85 22.46 -24.90
C MET A 630 -5.72 21.25 -25.77
N ILE A 631 -5.97 20.09 -25.17
CA ILE A 631 -5.98 18.79 -25.85
C ILE A 631 -7.20 18.00 -25.41
N ALA A 632 -7.82 17.30 -26.35
CA ALA A 632 -8.87 16.34 -26.11
C ALA A 632 -8.64 15.08 -26.95
N VAL A 633 -9.06 13.95 -26.44
CA VAL A 633 -9.24 12.74 -27.25
C VAL A 633 -10.66 12.74 -27.83
N ASP A 634 -10.79 12.22 -29.04
CA ASP A 634 -12.04 12.19 -29.80
C ASP A 634 -12.33 10.77 -30.29
N GLU A 635 -12.64 10.56 -31.55
CA GLU A 635 -12.93 9.24 -32.12
C GLU A 635 -11.73 8.28 -32.05
N GLY A 636 -11.97 6.97 -31.95
CA GLY A 636 -10.92 5.93 -31.98
C GLY A 636 -10.17 5.72 -30.66
N TRP A 637 -10.67 6.28 -29.55
CA TRP A 637 -10.12 6.06 -28.22
C TRP A 637 -11.07 5.23 -27.37
N HIS A 638 -10.51 4.26 -26.66
CA HIS A 638 -11.27 3.44 -25.71
C HIS A 638 -11.29 4.05 -24.31
N GLU A 639 -12.02 3.41 -23.39
CA GLU A 639 -12.11 3.81 -22.01
C GLU A 639 -10.73 3.85 -21.34
N PRO A 640 -10.52 4.76 -20.38
CA PRO A 640 -9.30 4.71 -19.59
C PRO A 640 -9.29 3.45 -18.72
N GLU A 641 -8.13 2.81 -18.67
CA GLU A 641 -7.86 1.64 -17.86
C GLU A 641 -6.80 1.96 -16.79
N TYR A 642 -6.85 1.27 -15.68
CA TYR A 642 -5.93 1.44 -14.57
C TYR A 642 -5.43 0.10 -14.04
N ASN A 643 -4.11 0.01 -13.84
CA ASN A 643 -3.51 -1.11 -13.13
C ASN A 643 -3.05 -0.64 -11.74
N PRO A 644 -3.71 -1.04 -10.65
CA PRO A 644 -3.38 -0.60 -9.30
C PRO A 644 -1.99 -1.08 -8.84
N ARG A 645 -1.49 -2.22 -9.36
CA ARG A 645 -0.15 -2.74 -9.03
C ARG A 645 0.97 -1.86 -9.57
N LEU A 646 0.80 -1.37 -10.79
CA LEU A 646 1.75 -0.48 -11.45
C LEU A 646 1.45 0.98 -11.14
N ALA A 647 0.30 1.27 -10.52
CA ALA A 647 -0.31 2.58 -10.38
C ALA A 647 -0.23 3.38 -11.70
N ARG A 648 -0.50 2.71 -12.80
CA ARG A 648 -0.38 3.24 -14.15
C ARG A 648 -1.74 3.22 -14.82
N SER A 649 -2.14 4.34 -15.38
CA SER A 649 -3.33 4.47 -16.22
C SER A 649 -2.93 4.55 -17.68
N TRP A 650 -3.82 4.11 -18.56
CA TRP A 650 -3.67 4.24 -20.00
C TRP A 650 -5.03 4.28 -20.70
N ARG A 651 -5.01 4.71 -21.95
CA ARG A 651 -6.10 4.48 -22.91
C ARG A 651 -5.56 3.70 -24.11
N TRP A 652 -6.38 2.81 -24.65
CA TRP A 652 -6.08 2.23 -25.92
C TRP A 652 -6.54 3.15 -27.05
N ALA A 653 -5.67 3.32 -28.05
CA ALA A 653 -6.03 3.88 -29.33
C ALA A 653 -6.34 2.75 -30.29
N SER A 654 -7.35 2.92 -31.16
CA SER A 654 -7.59 2.06 -32.32
C SER A 654 -6.57 2.34 -33.43
N GLU A 655 -6.64 1.61 -34.53
CA GLU A 655 -5.80 1.83 -35.72
C GLU A 655 -5.92 3.25 -36.30
N LYS A 656 -7.03 3.92 -36.01
CA LYS A 656 -7.24 5.34 -36.31
C LYS A 656 -7.82 6.03 -35.09
N ALA A 657 -7.08 6.98 -34.54
CA ALA A 657 -7.45 7.72 -33.35
C ALA A 657 -7.32 9.23 -33.60
N VAL A 658 -8.30 9.99 -33.16
CA VAL A 658 -8.36 11.44 -33.35
C VAL A 658 -8.03 12.15 -32.03
N ILE A 659 -7.16 13.13 -32.11
CA ILE A 659 -6.85 14.06 -31.04
C ILE A 659 -7.26 15.44 -31.51
N TRP A 660 -7.93 16.18 -30.68
CA TRP A 660 -8.16 17.60 -30.93
C TRP A 660 -7.15 18.44 -30.14
N VAL A 661 -6.50 19.35 -30.81
CA VAL A 661 -5.56 20.32 -30.21
C VAL A 661 -6.01 21.71 -30.56
N ARG A 662 -6.23 22.57 -29.57
CA ARG A 662 -6.67 23.94 -29.80
C ARG A 662 -5.67 24.72 -30.63
N PRO A 663 -6.09 25.31 -31.79
CA PRO A 663 -5.26 26.28 -32.50
C PRO A 663 -5.16 27.58 -31.67
N ILE A 664 -3.94 28.06 -31.44
CA ILE A 664 -3.67 29.27 -30.64
C ILE A 664 -2.81 30.30 -31.39
N GLY A 665 -2.81 30.25 -32.72
CA GLY A 665 -2.08 31.19 -33.57
C GLY A 665 -0.55 31.01 -33.59
N ARG A 666 -0.04 29.97 -32.91
CA ARG A 666 1.38 29.58 -32.93
C ARG A 666 1.53 28.07 -33.02
N SER A 667 2.69 27.62 -33.47
CA SER A 667 3.01 26.20 -33.46
C SER A 667 3.06 25.68 -32.02
N VAL A 668 2.59 24.46 -31.83
CA VAL A 668 2.60 23.78 -30.53
C VAL A 668 3.26 22.41 -30.65
N THR A 669 3.79 21.90 -29.56
CA THR A 669 4.36 20.55 -29.51
C THR A 669 3.39 19.61 -28.80
N LEU A 670 2.87 18.63 -29.54
CA LEU A 670 2.14 17.48 -29.02
C LEU A 670 3.14 16.43 -28.58
N THR A 671 3.10 16.01 -27.33
CA THR A 671 3.94 14.91 -26.83
C THR A 671 3.03 13.71 -26.53
N LEU A 672 3.28 12.60 -27.21
CA LEU A 672 2.64 11.32 -27.01
C LEU A 672 3.56 10.38 -26.22
N SER A 673 3.05 9.75 -25.17
CA SER A 673 3.78 8.71 -24.43
C SER A 673 2.93 7.46 -24.35
N GLY A 674 3.50 6.34 -24.70
CA GLY A 674 2.77 5.08 -24.79
C GLY A 674 3.66 3.86 -24.93
N GLU A 675 3.03 2.74 -25.20
CA GLU A 675 3.65 1.44 -25.43
C GLU A 675 3.08 0.81 -26.68
N SER A 676 3.95 0.25 -27.49
CA SER A 676 3.55 -0.68 -28.56
C SER A 676 3.46 -2.10 -27.98
N PRO A 677 2.29 -2.77 -28.05
CA PRO A 677 2.12 -4.09 -27.47
C PRO A 677 2.68 -5.19 -28.39
N LEU A 678 4.01 -5.20 -28.57
CA LEU A 678 4.73 -6.08 -29.53
C LEU A 678 4.45 -7.58 -29.35
N LYS A 679 4.04 -8.01 -28.16
CA LYS A 679 3.64 -9.41 -27.94
C LYS A 679 2.46 -9.86 -28.82
N TYR A 680 1.73 -8.91 -29.38
CA TYR A 680 0.60 -9.17 -30.28
C TYR A 680 0.91 -8.87 -31.75
N PHE A 681 2.09 -8.36 -32.06
CA PHE A 681 2.51 -7.96 -33.40
C PHE A 681 3.75 -8.74 -33.82
N ASP A 682 3.86 -9.02 -35.11
CA ASP A 682 5.02 -9.66 -35.72
C ASP A 682 6.22 -8.72 -35.93
N ALA A 683 5.95 -7.39 -35.98
CA ALA A 683 6.95 -6.34 -36.08
C ALA A 683 6.42 -5.05 -35.43
N ALA A 684 7.29 -4.10 -35.18
CA ALA A 684 6.91 -2.78 -34.69
C ALA A 684 5.91 -2.10 -35.65
N PRO A 685 4.82 -1.49 -35.15
CA PRO A 685 3.87 -0.80 -36.01
C PRO A 685 4.46 0.48 -36.58
N THR A 686 3.96 0.90 -37.72
CA THR A 686 4.22 2.22 -38.28
C THR A 686 3.10 3.17 -37.84
N VAL A 687 3.46 4.19 -37.10
CA VAL A 687 2.55 5.24 -36.65
C VAL A 687 2.74 6.47 -37.51
N SER A 688 1.67 6.95 -38.14
CA SER A 688 1.64 8.21 -38.91
C SER A 688 0.69 9.19 -38.20
N VAL A 689 1.13 10.43 -38.09
CA VAL A 689 0.34 11.53 -37.52
C VAL A 689 0.13 12.60 -38.58
N THR A 690 -1.14 12.88 -38.88
CA THR A 690 -1.54 13.86 -39.90
C THR A 690 -2.38 14.99 -39.30
N VAL A 691 -2.25 16.19 -39.88
CA VAL A 691 -3.08 17.33 -39.61
C VAL A 691 -3.65 17.82 -40.96
N GLY A 692 -4.94 17.69 -41.16
CA GLY A 692 -5.52 17.76 -42.49
C GLY A 692 -4.89 16.70 -43.42
N ASP A 693 -4.42 17.12 -44.59
CA ASP A 693 -3.75 16.24 -45.56
C ASP A 693 -2.23 16.14 -45.34
N ARG A 694 -1.67 16.84 -44.36
CA ARG A 694 -0.23 16.90 -44.13
C ARG A 694 0.19 15.90 -43.07
N GLU A 695 1.10 14.97 -43.43
CA GLU A 695 1.80 14.17 -42.45
C GLU A 695 2.84 15.04 -41.68
N VAL A 696 2.70 15.10 -40.35
CA VAL A 696 3.57 15.92 -39.47
C VAL A 696 4.57 15.07 -38.70
N ALA A 697 4.31 13.75 -38.57
CA ALA A 697 5.27 12.81 -38.00
C ALA A 697 5.00 11.39 -38.47
N ARG A 698 6.07 10.58 -38.58
CA ARG A 698 6.04 9.14 -38.80
C ARG A 698 7.10 8.49 -37.91
N PHE A 699 6.74 7.41 -37.21
CA PHE A 699 7.67 6.70 -36.32
C PHE A 699 7.25 5.25 -36.10
N ASN A 700 8.21 4.40 -35.67
CA ASN A 700 8.01 2.96 -35.46
C ASN A 700 8.37 2.61 -34.01
N PRO A 701 7.41 2.61 -33.07
CA PRO A 701 7.69 2.34 -31.67
C PRO A 701 7.92 0.84 -31.43
N ALA A 702 9.14 0.47 -31.04
CA ALA A 702 9.52 -0.92 -30.75
C ALA A 702 9.34 -1.31 -29.27
N SER A 703 8.91 -0.40 -28.41
CA SER A 703 8.65 -0.61 -26.97
C SER A 703 7.88 0.59 -26.40
N ASP A 704 8.09 0.91 -25.14
CA ASP A 704 7.68 2.20 -24.54
C ASP A 704 8.32 3.35 -25.32
N PHE A 705 7.53 4.39 -25.60
CA PHE A 705 7.99 5.55 -26.37
C PHE A 705 7.52 6.88 -25.79
N ILE A 706 8.26 7.93 -26.06
CA ILE A 706 7.88 9.33 -25.86
C ILE A 706 8.20 10.06 -27.17
N GLN A 707 7.17 10.49 -27.88
CA GLN A 707 7.28 11.11 -29.18
C GLN A 707 6.80 12.56 -29.14
N PRO A 708 7.70 13.56 -29.19
CA PRO A 708 7.30 14.95 -29.43
C PRO A 708 7.03 15.17 -30.93
N ILE A 709 5.96 15.90 -31.24
CA ILE A 709 5.47 16.19 -32.58
C ILE A 709 5.18 17.68 -32.67
N VAL A 710 5.80 18.39 -33.59
CA VAL A 710 5.52 19.79 -33.82
C VAL A 710 4.30 19.91 -34.75
N LEU A 711 3.28 20.62 -34.29
CA LEU A 711 2.07 20.93 -35.05
C LEU A 711 2.16 22.38 -35.54
N PRO A 712 2.34 22.63 -36.86
CA PRO A 712 2.44 23.99 -37.40
C PRO A 712 1.13 24.77 -37.21
N ALA A 713 1.23 26.05 -36.87
CA ALA A 713 0.08 26.89 -36.55
C ALA A 713 -0.97 26.91 -37.66
N ASP A 714 -0.54 27.20 -38.91
CA ASP A 714 -1.42 27.35 -40.05
C ASP A 714 -2.12 26.03 -40.41
N THR A 715 -1.38 24.92 -40.38
CA THR A 715 -1.91 23.58 -40.67
C THR A 715 -2.93 23.18 -39.59
N LEU A 716 -2.62 23.45 -38.34
CA LEU A 716 -3.50 23.13 -37.21
C LEU A 716 -4.79 23.98 -37.25
N ALA A 717 -4.68 25.25 -37.58
CA ALA A 717 -5.83 26.15 -37.73
C ALA A 717 -6.71 25.73 -38.92
N ALA A 718 -6.12 25.41 -40.08
CA ALA A 718 -6.84 24.95 -41.25
C ALA A 718 -7.61 23.64 -41.01
N ALA A 719 -7.10 22.75 -40.14
CA ALA A 719 -7.75 21.50 -39.76
C ALA A 719 -8.67 21.63 -38.54
N ASP A 720 -8.99 22.84 -38.08
CA ASP A 720 -9.78 23.10 -36.87
C ASP A 720 -9.29 22.31 -35.65
N GLY A 721 -7.98 22.18 -35.52
CA GLY A 721 -7.33 21.46 -34.43
C GLY A 721 -7.38 19.92 -34.55
N ARG A 722 -7.88 19.36 -35.62
CA ARG A 722 -8.00 17.90 -35.82
C ARG A 722 -6.66 17.28 -36.17
N VAL A 723 -6.15 16.41 -35.29
CA VAL A 723 -4.93 15.63 -35.45
C VAL A 723 -5.31 14.17 -35.51
N VAL A 724 -4.92 13.46 -36.56
CA VAL A 724 -5.25 12.05 -36.77
C VAL A 724 -3.99 11.20 -36.62
N MET A 725 -4.05 10.25 -35.72
CA MET A 725 -3.01 9.22 -35.55
C MET A 725 -3.53 7.94 -36.19
N THR A 726 -2.75 7.37 -37.10
CA THR A 726 -3.03 6.07 -37.72
C THR A 726 -1.88 5.11 -37.49
N THR A 727 -2.22 3.83 -37.39
CA THR A 727 -1.23 2.75 -37.29
C THR A 727 -1.62 1.58 -38.17
N ASP A 728 -0.63 0.93 -38.75
CA ASP A 728 -0.80 -0.21 -39.66
C ASP A 728 -1.08 -1.53 -38.93
N LYS A 729 -1.05 -1.54 -37.61
CA LYS A 729 -1.25 -2.74 -36.77
C LYS A 729 -2.21 -2.50 -35.62
N PHE A 730 -3.09 -3.47 -35.45
CA PHE A 730 -3.95 -3.58 -34.25
C PHE A 730 -4.22 -5.08 -33.97
N PHE A 731 -4.81 -5.36 -32.82
CA PHE A 731 -5.30 -6.70 -32.49
C PHE A 731 -6.68 -6.61 -31.84
N VAL A 732 -7.45 -7.70 -31.96
CA VAL A 732 -8.75 -7.85 -31.28
C VAL A 732 -8.56 -8.92 -30.19
N PRO A 733 -8.75 -8.59 -28.91
CA PRO A 733 -8.53 -9.54 -27.81
C PRO A 733 -9.41 -10.81 -27.92
N ALA A 734 -10.65 -10.69 -28.42
CA ALA A 734 -11.56 -11.83 -28.63
C ALA A 734 -10.99 -12.89 -29.58
N GLU A 735 -10.25 -12.49 -30.61
CA GLU A 735 -9.67 -13.38 -31.60
C GLU A 735 -8.43 -14.14 -31.08
N ARG A 736 -7.75 -13.60 -30.04
CA ARG A 736 -6.45 -14.11 -29.58
C ARG A 736 -6.47 -14.76 -28.23
N ALA A 737 -7.35 -14.33 -27.31
CA ALA A 737 -7.32 -14.72 -25.91
C ALA A 737 -8.62 -15.35 -25.40
N GLY A 738 -9.61 -15.63 -26.29
CA GLY A 738 -10.91 -16.16 -25.87
C GLY A 738 -11.69 -15.23 -24.92
N SER A 739 -11.36 -13.92 -24.95
CA SER A 739 -12.10 -12.89 -24.22
C SER A 739 -13.31 -12.43 -25.04
N GLY A 740 -14.32 -11.82 -24.39
CA GLY A 740 -15.44 -11.18 -25.09
C GLY A 740 -15.12 -9.79 -25.65
N ASP A 741 -13.88 -9.32 -25.57
CA ASP A 741 -13.47 -7.96 -25.93
C ASP A 741 -13.25 -7.85 -27.45
N GLN A 742 -14.15 -7.12 -28.13
CA GLN A 742 -14.15 -6.90 -29.57
C GLN A 742 -13.46 -5.60 -30.01
N ARG A 743 -12.83 -4.88 -29.07
CA ARG A 743 -12.18 -3.60 -29.38
C ARG A 743 -10.95 -3.82 -30.28
N HIS A 744 -10.75 -2.90 -31.22
CA HIS A 744 -9.52 -2.79 -31.99
C HIS A 744 -8.47 -2.07 -31.16
N LEU A 745 -7.46 -2.76 -30.71
CA LEU A 745 -6.43 -2.23 -29.83
C LEU A 745 -5.11 -2.13 -30.58
N ALA A 746 -4.59 -0.90 -30.75
CA ALA A 746 -3.37 -0.64 -31.50
C ALA A 746 -2.24 -0.21 -30.56
N LEU A 747 -2.34 0.97 -29.96
CA LEU A 747 -1.33 1.52 -29.06
C LEU A 747 -1.91 1.74 -27.66
N ARG A 748 -1.11 1.44 -26.65
CA ARG A 748 -1.44 1.73 -25.26
C ARG A 748 -0.84 3.08 -24.88
N MET A 749 -1.67 4.11 -24.78
CA MET A 749 -1.22 5.48 -24.51
C MET A 749 -1.28 5.82 -23.03
N TYR A 750 -0.16 6.17 -22.44
CA TYR A 750 -0.01 6.52 -21.03
C TYR A 750 -0.31 7.99 -20.76
N SER A 751 0.13 8.85 -21.66
CA SER A 751 -0.15 10.28 -21.56
C SER A 751 -0.07 10.97 -22.92
N TYR A 752 -0.77 12.07 -23.01
CA TYR A 752 -0.69 13.02 -24.12
C TYR A 752 -0.75 14.43 -23.54
N SER A 753 0.08 15.32 -24.08
CA SER A 753 0.15 16.69 -23.61
C SER A 753 0.52 17.64 -24.74
N VAL A 754 0.10 18.90 -24.63
CA VAL A 754 0.41 19.94 -25.60
C VAL A 754 1.06 21.15 -24.91
N ARG A 755 2.08 21.72 -25.54
CA ARG A 755 2.81 22.90 -25.03
C ARG A 755 3.05 23.91 -26.14
#